data_9983d705813da991fac6360b282fc676
#
_entry.id   9983d705813da991fac6360b282fc676
#
_cell.length_a   1.000
_cell.length_b   1.000
_cell.length_c   1.000
_cell.angle_alpha   90.00
_cell.angle_beta   90.00
_cell.angle_gamma   90.00
#
_symmetry.space_group_name_H-M   'P 1'
#
loop_
_entity.id
_entity.type
_entity.pdbx_description
1 polymer ?
#
loop_
_entity_poly.entity_id
_entity_poly.type
_entity_poly.pdbx_seq_one_letter_code
_entity_poly.pdbx_strand_id
1 'polypeptide(L)'
;MLWLCLICSGLCQQVPDTLSAARVSSVRDIPLLRPAEEIRGGLDSGQIIHLAEAVSRFTGIQVKDYGGLGGLKTINVRSLGSEHVGVFIDGIQIDNAQNMQVDLGRLSVESLSSLALYNNQKSVRLQTAKEYVTGASLHLTSSEPSADRTRLRLRGGSFGTVNPALQWEKRIGDLSVRASAEYLASKGDYNYPWFDTTLVRENGDIRSMRLESQLFGALKRGEWRLRLYGYNSERGFPGPVIRRASGFPFSAERQADRDLFVQGAWIYDWTSRYSSAIRFKYANNYTHYATHPEKNPMAIPYDLHYLQQSAYLSLAQSFTVSDHLAVDLSSDLQGNTLDSDSGQGVAPSRLGICTALAARFNLERFRIAAHLAYMGAYDSYADAHAGPWSKEDKWRDAWIPAASLCWTPFEWLEMDVSAKRSYRLPSFNDLYYSLMGNSALEPESALQTAADLFLHTDRGAWTLEARLSPYYNRVSDKIVAIPTSSQFRWTMLNIGLADIAGIDLKGSASYASGPISSCFSIRYSFQRALDHSTPGSVSYGNQLPYIPMHSASADFSVSWRKWTFVWNSQFSGEKWSRSANTADYHIDPWTISDAALTRDFHISRISEQACIKISLRLANLFDRHYQIVQGYPMPGRSFLMGVDFSF
;
A
#
# COMPACT_ATOMS: atom_id res chain seq x y z
N MET A 1 10.85 34.06 13.63
CA MET A 1 10.54 32.89 14.46
C MET A 1 9.77 31.83 13.67
N LEU A 2 10.21 31.47 12.46
CA LEU A 2 9.48 30.61 11.47
C LEU A 2 10.40 29.55 10.83
N TRP A 3 11.44 29.10 11.57
CA TRP A 3 12.50 28.26 11.00
C TRP A 3 12.74 26.93 11.71
N LEU A 4 11.86 26.47 12.59
CA LEU A 4 12.09 25.26 13.41
C LEU A 4 11.11 24.09 13.16
N CYS A 5 10.15 24.19 12.25
CA CYS A 5 9.18 23.10 12.01
C CYS A 5 9.60 22.02 10.99
N LEU A 6 10.87 21.97 10.57
CA LEU A 6 11.32 21.11 9.46
C LEU A 6 12.31 19.99 9.85
N ILE A 7 12.58 19.76 11.13
CA ILE A 7 13.72 18.90 11.54
C ILE A 7 13.31 17.52 12.07
N CYS A 8 12.05 17.19 12.28
CA CYS A 8 11.68 15.96 12.97
C CYS A 8 11.11 14.82 12.13
N SER A 9 11.29 14.79 10.82
CA SER A 9 10.91 13.64 10.01
C SER A 9 11.98 13.15 9.02
N GLY A 10 13.20 13.64 9.13
CA GLY A 10 14.33 13.21 8.34
C GLY A 10 15.52 12.92 9.22
N LEU A 11 16.08 11.73 9.13
CA LEU A 11 17.45 11.48 9.53
C LEU A 11 18.33 12.57 8.93
N CYS A 12 18.98 13.32 9.77
CA CYS A 12 19.81 14.46 9.50
C CYS A 12 20.77 14.22 8.31
N GLN A 13 20.40 14.68 7.11
CA GLN A 13 21.37 15.01 6.09
C GLN A 13 21.73 16.47 6.35
N GLN A 14 22.97 16.75 6.73
CA GLN A 14 23.54 18.09 6.61
C GLN A 14 23.49 18.46 5.13
N VAL A 15 22.56 19.33 4.79
CA VAL A 15 22.52 20.00 3.48
C VAL A 15 23.67 20.98 3.46
N PRO A 16 24.60 20.93 2.50
CA PRO A 16 25.56 22.01 2.31
C PRO A 16 24.79 23.29 1.99
N ASP A 17 25.14 24.37 2.67
CA ASP A 17 24.64 25.72 2.45
C ASP A 17 25.00 26.21 1.04
N THR A 18 24.24 25.84 0.07
CA THR A 18 24.07 26.61 -1.15
C THR A 18 22.58 26.91 -1.27
N LEU A 19 22.21 28.14 -0.94
CA LEU A 19 20.91 28.71 -1.24
C LEU A 19 20.68 28.68 -2.76
N SER A 20 20.27 27.53 -3.27
CA SER A 20 19.55 27.51 -4.54
C SER A 20 18.22 28.21 -4.24
N ALA A 21 17.88 29.21 -5.07
CA ALA A 21 16.68 30.01 -4.96
C ALA A 21 15.51 29.19 -4.48
N ALA A 22 15.05 29.45 -3.24
CA ALA A 22 13.87 28.80 -2.72
C ALA A 22 12.75 29.08 -3.69
N ARG A 23 12.34 28.09 -4.48
CA ARG A 23 11.09 28.15 -5.18
C ARG A 23 10.01 28.24 -4.13
N VAL A 24 9.52 29.42 -3.92
CA VAL A 24 8.28 29.64 -3.20
C VAL A 24 7.20 29.08 -4.11
N SER A 25 6.91 27.76 -4.00
CA SER A 25 5.62 27.26 -4.43
C SER A 25 4.63 27.99 -3.53
N SER A 26 3.89 28.91 -4.10
CA SER A 26 2.85 29.65 -3.42
C SER A 26 1.89 28.64 -2.82
N VAL A 27 1.75 28.69 -1.51
CA VAL A 27 0.87 27.86 -0.70
C VAL A 27 1.27 26.36 -0.72
N ARG A 28 2.06 25.94 0.25
CA ARG A 28 2.20 24.51 0.57
C ARG A 28 0.80 23.97 0.82
N ASP A 29 0.41 22.95 0.06
CA ASP A 29 -0.81 22.19 0.30
C ASP A 29 -0.67 21.43 1.61
N ILE A 30 -0.95 22.08 2.71
CA ILE A 30 -1.02 21.42 4.01
C ILE A 30 -2.31 20.62 4.00
N PRO A 31 -2.26 19.29 4.13
CA PRO A 31 -3.46 18.48 4.27
C PRO A 31 -4.32 19.02 5.41
N LEU A 32 -5.62 19.09 5.20
CA LEU A 32 -6.55 19.52 6.25
C LEU A 32 -6.49 18.59 7.44
N LEU A 33 -6.39 17.29 7.18
CA LEU A 33 -6.18 16.24 8.16
C LEU A 33 -4.77 15.66 8.01
N ARG A 34 -4.12 15.37 9.13
CA ARG A 34 -2.82 14.70 9.13
C ARG A 34 -2.97 13.25 8.66
N PRO A 35 -1.96 12.68 7.96
CA PRO A 35 -1.93 11.25 7.72
C PRO A 35 -1.95 10.48 9.05
N ALA A 36 -2.59 9.31 9.06
CA ALA A 36 -2.55 8.41 10.23
C ALA A 36 -1.12 7.94 10.51
N GLU A 37 -0.40 7.60 9.43
CA GLU A 37 1.01 7.24 9.46
C GLU A 37 1.74 7.89 8.29
N GLU A 38 2.97 8.29 8.53
CA GLU A 38 3.83 8.85 7.49
C GLU A 38 5.29 8.48 7.72
N ILE A 39 5.99 8.12 6.65
CA ILE A 39 7.44 8.00 6.60
C ILE A 39 7.92 9.02 5.56
N ARG A 40 8.76 9.96 5.99
CA ARG A 40 9.45 10.92 5.12
C ARG A 40 10.94 10.67 5.16
N GLY A 41 11.54 10.45 4.00
CA GLY A 41 12.97 10.09 3.93
C GLY A 41 13.28 8.70 4.50
N GLY A 42 14.52 8.26 4.40
CA GLY A 42 14.97 6.99 4.99
C GLY A 42 14.37 5.71 4.38
N LEU A 43 13.42 5.82 3.46
CA LEU A 43 12.87 4.67 2.72
C LEU A 43 13.95 3.97 1.91
N ASP A 44 14.93 4.70 1.45
CA ASP A 44 16.10 4.22 0.70
C ASP A 44 17.30 3.82 1.59
N SER A 45 17.06 3.56 2.89
CA SER A 45 18.11 3.23 3.87
C SER A 45 18.90 1.95 3.56
N GLY A 46 18.54 1.23 2.50
CA GLY A 46 19.15 -0.06 2.14
C GLY A 46 18.61 -1.25 2.92
N GLN A 47 17.69 -1.04 3.84
CA GLN A 47 17.16 -2.06 4.76
C GLN A 47 15.84 -2.68 4.30
N ILE A 48 15.08 -1.97 3.48
CA ILE A 48 13.76 -2.36 2.97
C ILE A 48 13.89 -2.80 1.52
N ILE A 49 13.36 -3.96 1.16
CA ILE A 49 13.37 -4.47 -0.22
C ILE A 49 12.11 -4.03 -0.96
N HIS A 50 10.95 -4.10 -0.32
CA HIS A 50 9.66 -3.77 -0.96
C HIS A 50 8.73 -3.01 -0.03
N LEU A 51 7.73 -2.38 -0.64
CA LEU A 51 6.80 -1.47 0.04
C LEU A 51 6.04 -2.14 1.20
N ALA A 52 5.68 -3.42 1.07
CA ALA A 52 4.96 -4.15 2.13
C ALA A 52 5.69 -4.16 3.48
N GLU A 53 7.04 -4.20 3.48
CA GLU A 53 7.84 -4.12 4.71
C GLU A 53 7.74 -2.76 5.38
N ALA A 54 7.68 -1.68 4.58
CA ALA A 54 7.55 -0.32 5.12
C ALA A 54 6.19 -0.13 5.81
N VAL A 55 5.10 -0.61 5.16
CA VAL A 55 3.73 -0.41 5.67
C VAL A 55 3.35 -1.39 6.77
N SER A 56 4.02 -2.53 6.90
CA SER A 56 3.71 -3.54 7.93
C SER A 56 3.82 -3.01 9.37
N ARG A 57 4.54 -1.91 9.55
CA ARG A 57 4.75 -1.24 10.85
C ARG A 57 3.70 -0.20 11.17
N PHE A 58 2.83 0.17 10.23
CA PHE A 58 1.82 1.20 10.43
C PHE A 58 0.68 0.72 11.32
N THR A 59 0.15 1.62 12.12
CA THR A 59 -1.00 1.36 12.99
C THR A 59 -2.24 1.03 12.18
N GLY A 60 -3.03 0.05 12.61
CA GLY A 60 -4.28 -0.33 11.96
C GLY A 60 -4.12 -1.07 10.62
N ILE A 61 -2.88 -1.41 10.22
CA ILE A 61 -2.60 -2.20 9.02
C ILE A 61 -2.38 -3.66 9.38
N GLN A 62 -3.00 -4.55 8.62
CA GLN A 62 -2.65 -5.97 8.56
C GLN A 62 -2.11 -6.29 7.16
N VAL A 63 -0.89 -6.81 7.10
CA VAL A 63 -0.33 -7.33 5.86
C VAL A 63 -0.68 -8.82 5.77
N LYS A 64 -1.34 -9.23 4.67
CA LYS A 64 -1.42 -10.63 4.28
C LYS A 64 -0.19 -10.96 3.45
N ASP A 65 0.64 -11.84 3.95
CA ASP A 65 1.86 -12.31 3.30
C ASP A 65 1.81 -13.83 3.17
N TYR A 66 1.96 -14.34 1.96
CA TYR A 66 1.91 -15.76 1.64
C TYR A 66 3.30 -16.43 1.67
N GLY A 67 4.27 -15.76 2.26
CA GLY A 67 5.60 -16.26 2.59
C GLY A 67 6.70 -15.90 1.58
N GLY A 68 7.88 -15.60 2.12
CA GLY A 68 9.09 -15.32 1.35
C GLY A 68 9.05 -14.02 0.53
N LEU A 69 10.08 -13.82 -0.29
CA LEU A 69 10.19 -12.64 -1.16
C LEU A 69 9.21 -12.71 -2.35
N GLY A 70 8.90 -13.92 -2.87
CA GLY A 70 7.99 -14.14 -3.99
C GLY A 70 6.51 -14.18 -3.61
N GLY A 71 6.15 -14.24 -2.32
CA GLY A 71 4.77 -14.29 -1.87
C GLY A 71 3.96 -13.03 -2.22
N LEU A 72 2.67 -13.22 -2.52
CA LEU A 72 1.73 -12.11 -2.67
C LEU A 72 1.62 -11.33 -1.35
N LYS A 73 1.64 -9.99 -1.43
CA LYS A 73 1.57 -9.11 -0.26
C LYS A 73 0.50 -8.04 -0.45
N THR A 74 -0.60 -8.18 0.28
CA THR A 74 -1.69 -7.21 0.28
C THR A 74 -1.90 -6.60 1.66
N ILE A 75 -2.52 -5.43 1.72
CA ILE A 75 -2.81 -4.75 2.98
C ILE A 75 -4.31 -4.64 3.21
N ASN A 76 -4.69 -4.74 4.46
CA ASN A 76 -6.01 -4.45 4.98
C ASN A 76 -5.88 -3.34 6.03
N VAL A 77 -6.71 -2.32 5.95
CA VAL A 77 -6.69 -1.18 6.86
C VAL A 77 -7.98 -1.18 7.68
N ARG A 78 -7.85 -1.20 9.02
CA ARG A 78 -8.98 -1.19 9.96
C ARG A 78 -10.07 -2.21 9.59
N SER A 79 -9.66 -3.39 9.12
CA SER A 79 -10.52 -4.53 8.78
C SER A 79 -11.56 -4.32 7.67
N LEU A 80 -11.43 -3.27 6.87
CA LEU A 80 -12.33 -3.00 5.74
C LEU A 80 -12.20 -4.03 4.60
N GLY A 81 -11.01 -4.60 4.43
CA GLY A 81 -10.62 -5.44 3.29
C GLY A 81 -9.59 -4.74 2.41
N SER A 82 -8.78 -5.52 1.71
CA SER A 82 -7.73 -4.99 0.80
C SER A 82 -8.32 -4.23 -0.37
N GLU A 83 -9.52 -4.57 -0.79
CA GLU A 83 -10.25 -4.01 -1.91
C GLU A 83 -10.79 -2.60 -1.64
N HIS A 84 -10.89 -2.21 -0.35
CA HIS A 84 -11.27 -0.85 0.07
C HIS A 84 -10.07 0.09 0.19
N VAL A 85 -8.84 -0.39 -0.04
CA VAL A 85 -7.62 0.42 0.09
C VAL A 85 -7.14 0.90 -1.26
N GLY A 86 -7.16 2.21 -1.47
CA GLY A 86 -6.55 2.84 -2.65
C GLY A 86 -5.04 3.01 -2.46
N VAL A 87 -4.24 2.58 -3.44
CA VAL A 87 -2.79 2.84 -3.50
C VAL A 87 -2.54 3.86 -4.60
N PHE A 88 -1.95 4.99 -4.25
CA PHE A 88 -1.72 6.11 -5.17
C PHE A 88 -0.24 6.42 -5.31
N ILE A 89 0.24 6.56 -6.54
CA ILE A 89 1.57 7.09 -6.83
C ILE A 89 1.40 8.47 -7.48
N ASP A 90 1.89 9.51 -6.81
CA ASP A 90 1.77 10.91 -7.24
C ASP A 90 0.31 11.34 -7.54
N GLY A 91 -0.65 10.81 -6.75
CA GLY A 91 -2.09 11.09 -6.86
C GLY A 91 -2.82 10.25 -7.93
N ILE A 92 -2.15 9.31 -8.60
CA ILE A 92 -2.75 8.41 -9.60
C ILE A 92 -2.85 7.01 -9.01
N GLN A 93 -4.06 6.43 -9.02
CA GLN A 93 -4.31 5.11 -8.45
C GLN A 93 -3.59 4.00 -9.24
N ILE A 94 -2.91 3.12 -8.50
CA ILE A 94 -2.50 1.81 -8.99
C ILE A 94 -3.64 0.85 -8.68
N ASP A 95 -4.23 0.31 -9.71
CA ASP A 95 -5.42 -0.53 -9.62
C ASP A 95 -5.25 -1.84 -10.39
N ASN A 96 -6.09 -2.79 -10.04
CA ASN A 96 -6.22 -4.07 -10.71
C ASN A 96 -7.71 -4.43 -10.80
N ALA A 97 -8.30 -4.31 -11.98
CA ALA A 97 -9.73 -4.57 -12.16
C ALA A 97 -10.08 -6.07 -12.05
N GLN A 98 -9.11 -6.97 -12.25
CA GLN A 98 -9.32 -8.40 -12.16
C GLN A 98 -9.71 -8.83 -10.74
N ASN A 99 -8.97 -8.36 -9.70
CA ASN A 99 -9.18 -8.78 -8.31
C ASN A 99 -9.26 -7.64 -7.30
N MET A 100 -9.15 -6.38 -7.73
CA MET A 100 -9.19 -5.16 -6.90
C MET A 100 -8.09 -5.10 -5.82
N GLN A 101 -7.02 -5.86 -5.94
CA GLN A 101 -5.92 -5.92 -4.97
C GLN A 101 -4.62 -5.45 -5.61
N VAL A 102 -3.80 -4.75 -4.83
CA VAL A 102 -2.46 -4.30 -5.23
C VAL A 102 -1.41 -5.14 -4.50
N ASP A 103 -0.57 -5.83 -5.26
CA ASP A 103 0.59 -6.54 -4.70
C ASP A 103 1.72 -5.56 -4.39
N LEU A 104 1.87 -5.22 -3.11
CA LEU A 104 2.91 -4.29 -2.65
C LEU A 104 4.34 -4.87 -2.76
N GLY A 105 4.49 -6.16 -2.99
CA GLY A 105 5.78 -6.81 -3.28
C GLY A 105 6.37 -6.37 -4.63
N ARG A 106 5.53 -5.87 -5.54
CA ARG A 106 5.97 -5.38 -6.87
C ARG A 106 6.45 -3.94 -6.87
N LEU A 107 6.17 -3.16 -5.81
CA LEU A 107 6.50 -1.74 -5.72
C LEU A 107 7.80 -1.52 -4.94
N SER A 108 8.72 -0.73 -5.51
CA SER A 108 9.96 -0.32 -4.86
C SER A 108 9.75 0.90 -3.99
N VAL A 109 10.57 1.02 -2.94
CA VAL A 109 10.63 2.23 -2.10
C VAL A 109 11.71 3.21 -2.54
N GLU A 110 12.57 2.83 -3.48
CA GLU A 110 13.81 3.53 -3.82
C GLU A 110 13.63 4.92 -4.42
N SER A 111 12.54 5.12 -5.17
CA SER A 111 12.24 6.40 -5.85
C SER A 111 11.27 7.29 -5.06
N LEU A 112 10.95 6.91 -3.80
CA LEU A 112 9.96 7.60 -2.99
C LEU A 112 10.61 8.59 -2.01
N SER A 113 10.02 9.79 -1.91
CA SER A 113 10.33 10.77 -0.87
C SER A 113 9.51 10.56 0.38
N SER A 114 8.26 10.10 0.21
CA SER A 114 7.37 9.84 1.34
C SER A 114 6.36 8.74 1.05
N LEU A 115 5.89 8.15 2.12
CA LEU A 115 4.84 7.16 2.19
C LEU A 115 3.87 7.59 3.27
N ALA A 116 2.60 7.84 2.93
CA ALA A 116 1.58 8.33 3.85
C ALA A 116 0.31 7.51 3.77
N LEU A 117 -0.22 7.11 4.92
CA LEU A 117 -1.50 6.42 5.06
C LEU A 117 -2.56 7.40 5.59
N TYR A 118 -3.68 7.47 4.91
CA TYR A 118 -4.88 8.17 5.38
C TYR A 118 -6.00 7.15 5.63
N ASN A 119 -6.42 7.03 6.87
CA ASN A 119 -7.59 6.23 7.26
C ASN A 119 -8.91 6.97 6.99
N ASN A 120 -8.82 8.30 6.97
CA ASN A 120 -9.91 9.22 6.64
C ASN A 120 -9.65 9.84 5.27
N GLN A 121 -10.00 11.10 5.12
CA GLN A 121 -9.79 11.85 3.89
C GLN A 121 -8.50 12.69 3.97
N LYS A 122 -7.77 12.77 2.87
CA LYS A 122 -6.55 13.60 2.77
C LYS A 122 -6.85 15.10 2.73
N SER A 123 -7.91 15.52 2.01
CA SER A 123 -8.41 16.92 1.91
C SER A 123 -7.33 17.94 1.56
N VAL A 124 -6.70 17.76 0.41
CA VAL A 124 -5.79 18.74 -0.23
C VAL A 124 -6.40 19.24 -1.53
N ARG A 125 -5.87 20.35 -2.06
CA ARG A 125 -6.31 20.85 -3.38
C ARG A 125 -5.92 19.88 -4.51
N LEU A 126 -6.64 19.93 -5.61
CA LEU A 126 -6.36 19.19 -6.84
C LEU A 126 -6.24 17.67 -6.66
N GLN A 127 -6.93 17.10 -5.66
CA GLN A 127 -7.06 15.66 -5.54
C GLN A 127 -7.83 15.08 -6.73
N THR A 128 -7.53 13.84 -7.11
CA THR A 128 -8.36 13.11 -8.08
C THR A 128 -9.69 12.69 -7.45
N ALA A 129 -10.73 12.50 -8.26
CA ALA A 129 -12.02 12.05 -7.72
C ALA A 129 -11.93 10.67 -7.06
N LYS A 130 -11.04 9.80 -7.55
CA LYS A 130 -10.75 8.48 -6.97
C LYS A 130 -10.21 8.55 -5.53
N GLU A 131 -9.44 9.58 -5.18
CA GLU A 131 -8.94 9.75 -3.80
C GLU A 131 -10.05 10.03 -2.79
N TYR A 132 -11.19 10.60 -3.23
CA TYR A 132 -12.35 10.89 -2.36
C TYR A 132 -13.19 9.65 -2.04
N VAL A 133 -13.17 8.63 -2.89
CA VAL A 133 -14.13 7.51 -2.80
C VAL A 133 -13.57 6.26 -2.11
N THR A 134 -12.25 6.18 -1.90
CA THR A 134 -11.59 5.02 -1.26
C THR A 134 -11.85 4.95 0.24
N GLY A 135 -11.91 3.76 0.82
CA GLY A 135 -12.07 3.53 2.26
C GLY A 135 -10.86 4.03 3.07
N ALA A 136 -9.67 3.58 2.71
CA ALA A 136 -8.39 4.10 3.17
C ALA A 136 -7.49 4.35 1.96
N SER A 137 -6.48 5.22 2.09
CA SER A 137 -5.58 5.52 0.98
C SER A 137 -4.12 5.55 1.40
N LEU A 138 -3.29 4.82 0.64
CA LEU A 138 -1.84 4.81 0.77
C LEU A 138 -1.24 5.65 -0.36
N HIS A 139 -0.57 6.73 -0.01
CA HIS A 139 0.04 7.68 -0.94
C HIS A 139 1.55 7.51 -0.98
N LEU A 140 2.05 7.25 -2.17
CA LEU A 140 3.46 7.17 -2.50
C LEU A 140 3.83 8.44 -3.27
N THR A 141 4.75 9.23 -2.71
CA THR A 141 5.21 10.45 -3.37
C THR A 141 6.61 10.23 -3.91
N SER A 142 6.81 10.52 -5.18
CA SER A 142 8.12 10.45 -5.83
C SER A 142 9.06 11.52 -5.29
N SER A 143 10.34 11.19 -5.16
CA SER A 143 11.35 12.20 -4.89
C SER A 143 11.83 12.82 -6.21
N GLU A 144 11.81 14.15 -6.30
CA GLU A 144 12.39 14.87 -7.42
C GLU A 144 13.92 14.96 -7.24
N PRO A 145 14.74 14.65 -8.27
CA PRO A 145 16.18 14.82 -8.20
C PRO A 145 16.58 16.27 -7.94
N SER A 146 17.35 16.51 -6.89
CA SER A 146 17.86 17.85 -6.56
C SER A 146 19.25 18.14 -7.13
N ALA A 147 20.02 17.09 -7.46
CA ALA A 147 21.37 17.16 -7.99
C ALA A 147 21.65 15.97 -8.92
N ASP A 148 22.72 16.08 -9.69
CA ASP A 148 23.25 14.96 -10.46
C ASP A 148 23.78 13.90 -9.49
N ARG A 149 23.35 12.65 -9.67
CA ARG A 149 23.73 11.55 -8.80
C ARG A 149 23.64 10.21 -9.53
N THR A 150 24.64 9.38 -9.34
CA THR A 150 24.56 7.97 -9.71
C THR A 150 24.68 7.12 -8.45
N ARG A 151 23.81 6.13 -8.31
CA ARG A 151 23.80 5.18 -7.19
C ARG A 151 23.83 3.76 -7.70
N LEU A 152 24.82 3.01 -7.26
CA LEU A 152 24.95 1.58 -7.48
C LEU A 152 24.72 0.86 -6.16
N ARG A 153 23.83 -0.10 -6.14
CA ARG A 153 23.55 -0.90 -4.95
C ARG A 153 23.63 -2.38 -5.25
N LEU A 154 24.23 -3.12 -4.34
CA LEU A 154 24.24 -4.57 -4.35
C LEU A 154 23.82 -5.08 -2.97
N ARG A 155 22.77 -5.88 -2.92
CA ARG A 155 22.34 -6.59 -1.73
C ARG A 155 22.45 -8.10 -1.96
N GLY A 156 22.82 -8.84 -0.91
CA GLY A 156 22.85 -10.30 -0.93
C GLY A 156 22.59 -10.85 0.47
N GLY A 157 21.99 -12.03 0.54
CA GLY A 157 21.62 -12.59 1.84
C GLY A 157 21.09 -14.01 1.81
N SER A 158 20.38 -14.37 2.87
CA SER A 158 19.76 -15.67 3.05
C SER A 158 18.86 -16.07 1.88
N PHE A 159 18.65 -17.36 1.73
CA PHE A 159 17.78 -17.96 0.70
C PHE A 159 18.28 -17.69 -0.73
N GLY A 160 19.60 -17.51 -0.91
CA GLY A 160 20.18 -17.20 -2.21
C GLY A 160 19.73 -15.86 -2.79
N THR A 161 19.39 -14.89 -1.94
CA THR A 161 18.91 -13.58 -2.37
C THR A 161 20.05 -12.74 -2.94
N VAL A 162 19.82 -12.18 -4.14
CA VAL A 162 20.70 -11.21 -4.81
C VAL A 162 19.81 -10.08 -5.38
N ASN A 163 20.16 -8.83 -5.06
CA ASN A 163 19.39 -7.66 -5.49
C ASN A 163 20.30 -6.49 -5.88
N PRO A 164 20.87 -6.49 -7.11
CA PRO A 164 21.55 -5.34 -7.68
C PRO A 164 20.54 -4.28 -8.13
N ALA A 165 20.90 -3.01 -7.98
CA ALA A 165 20.15 -1.87 -8.50
C ALA A 165 21.08 -0.74 -8.96
N LEU A 166 20.65 -0.04 -10.00
CA LEU A 166 21.27 1.16 -10.53
C LEU A 166 20.22 2.27 -10.52
N GLN A 167 20.58 3.45 -10.04
CA GLN A 167 19.79 4.66 -10.14
C GLN A 167 20.68 5.78 -10.68
N TRP A 168 20.17 6.47 -11.67
CA TRP A 168 20.82 7.62 -12.28
C TRP A 168 19.89 8.81 -12.24
N GLU A 169 20.40 9.94 -11.76
CA GLU A 169 19.68 11.20 -11.61
C GLU A 169 20.47 12.32 -12.28
N LYS A 170 19.76 13.15 -13.04
CA LYS A 170 20.36 14.31 -13.68
C LYS A 170 19.41 15.48 -13.70
N ARG A 171 19.96 16.67 -13.47
CA ARG A 171 19.25 17.93 -13.61
C ARG A 171 19.75 18.72 -14.81
N ILE A 172 18.85 19.11 -15.70
CA ILE A 172 19.16 19.84 -16.93
C ILE A 172 18.26 21.09 -16.97
N GLY A 173 18.72 22.18 -16.37
CA GLY A 173 17.93 23.41 -16.25
C GLY A 173 16.66 23.17 -15.40
N ASP A 174 15.49 23.35 -16.02
CA ASP A 174 14.17 23.12 -15.38
C ASP A 174 13.68 21.69 -15.49
N LEU A 175 14.43 20.80 -16.13
CA LEU A 175 14.14 19.38 -16.27
C LEU A 175 14.99 18.56 -15.29
N SER A 176 14.36 17.69 -14.52
CA SER A 176 15.02 16.67 -13.72
C SER A 176 14.65 15.29 -14.26
N VAL A 177 15.64 14.42 -14.40
CA VAL A 177 15.49 13.07 -14.95
C VAL A 177 15.99 12.07 -13.92
N ARG A 178 15.22 11.01 -13.71
CA ARG A 178 15.65 9.81 -12.97
C ARG A 178 15.41 8.59 -13.82
N ALA A 179 16.38 7.70 -13.87
CA ALA A 179 16.24 6.36 -14.42
C ALA A 179 16.73 5.34 -13.39
N SER A 180 16.02 4.25 -13.22
CA SER A 180 16.44 3.17 -12.33
C SER A 180 16.18 1.80 -12.94
N ALA A 181 17.05 0.86 -12.61
CA ALA A 181 16.94 -0.53 -12.93
C ALA A 181 17.24 -1.36 -11.67
N GLU A 182 16.38 -2.31 -11.36
CA GLU A 182 16.52 -3.19 -10.21
C GLU A 182 16.25 -4.63 -10.63
N TYR A 183 17.11 -5.53 -10.23
CA TYR A 183 16.92 -6.97 -10.39
C TYR A 183 16.86 -7.62 -9.01
N LEU A 184 15.94 -8.55 -8.82
CA LEU A 184 15.82 -9.36 -7.62
C LEU A 184 15.76 -10.82 -8.00
N ALA A 185 16.62 -11.64 -7.40
CA ALA A 185 16.54 -13.07 -7.46
C ALA A 185 16.65 -13.67 -6.06
N SER A 186 15.86 -14.68 -5.78
CA SER A 186 15.97 -15.49 -4.56
C SER A 186 15.49 -16.91 -4.85
N LYS A 187 16.14 -17.90 -4.25
CA LYS A 187 15.64 -19.28 -4.29
C LYS A 187 14.39 -19.45 -3.42
N GLY A 188 14.25 -18.62 -2.38
CA GLY A 188 13.13 -18.65 -1.47
C GLY A 188 12.98 -19.90 -0.63
N ASP A 189 14.01 -20.77 -0.63
CA ASP A 189 14.01 -22.02 0.13
C ASP A 189 14.36 -21.74 1.59
N TYR A 190 13.49 -22.14 2.51
CA TYR A 190 13.74 -22.01 3.95
C TYR A 190 13.13 -23.17 4.73
N ASN A 191 13.74 -23.47 5.88
CA ASN A 191 13.29 -24.53 6.76
C ASN A 191 12.07 -24.09 7.58
N TYR A 192 11.14 -25.02 7.81
CA TYR A 192 10.03 -24.83 8.71
C TYR A 192 9.70 -26.13 9.46
N PRO A 193 9.19 -26.04 10.71
CA PRO A 193 8.79 -27.22 11.48
C PRO A 193 7.53 -27.86 10.90
N TRP A 194 7.53 -29.16 10.84
CA TRP A 194 6.40 -29.97 10.40
C TRP A 194 6.27 -31.17 11.32
N PHE A 195 5.35 -31.11 12.30
CA PHE A 195 5.26 -32.09 13.40
C PHE A 195 6.63 -32.29 14.05
N ASP A 196 7.14 -33.53 14.12
CA ASP A 196 8.40 -33.89 14.76
C ASP A 196 9.62 -33.77 13.84
N THR A 197 9.48 -33.17 12.65
CA THR A 197 10.53 -33.02 11.66
C THR A 197 10.63 -31.59 11.15
N THR A 198 11.69 -31.31 10.41
CA THR A 198 11.88 -30.04 9.71
C THR A 198 11.85 -30.30 8.21
N LEU A 199 11.03 -29.57 7.49
CA LEU A 199 10.93 -29.62 6.03
C LEU A 199 11.46 -28.32 5.42
N VAL A 200 11.80 -28.39 4.13
CA VAL A 200 12.19 -27.24 3.33
C VAL A 200 10.97 -26.72 2.58
N ARG A 201 10.76 -25.42 2.63
CA ARG A 201 9.75 -24.72 1.83
C ARG A 201 10.28 -24.58 0.41
N GLU A 202 9.83 -25.43 -0.49
CA GLU A 202 10.20 -25.41 -1.90
C GLU A 202 9.23 -24.57 -2.73
N ASN A 203 9.61 -24.24 -3.98
CA ASN A 203 8.80 -23.45 -4.92
C ASN A 203 8.43 -22.04 -4.39
N GLY A 204 9.33 -21.44 -3.60
CA GLY A 204 9.20 -20.05 -3.11
C GLY A 204 10.11 -19.07 -3.83
N ASP A 205 10.71 -19.49 -4.93
CA ASP A 205 11.66 -18.71 -5.72
C ASP A 205 11.00 -17.52 -6.42
N ILE A 206 11.82 -16.49 -6.65
CA ILE A 206 11.43 -15.33 -7.45
C ILE A 206 12.62 -14.85 -8.28
N ARG A 207 12.33 -14.43 -9.50
CA ARG A 207 13.20 -13.60 -10.33
C ARG A 207 12.37 -12.45 -10.84
N SER A 208 12.83 -11.22 -10.63
CA SER A 208 12.12 -10.06 -11.14
C SER A 208 13.08 -8.97 -11.61
N MET A 209 12.63 -8.21 -12.60
CA MET A 209 13.32 -7.04 -13.11
C MET A 209 12.35 -5.87 -13.12
N ARG A 210 12.79 -4.72 -12.62
CA ARG A 210 12.04 -3.48 -12.60
C ARG A 210 12.86 -2.40 -13.30
N LEU A 211 12.21 -1.70 -14.22
CA LEU A 211 12.76 -0.53 -14.92
C LEU A 211 11.83 0.65 -14.69
N GLU A 212 12.38 1.77 -14.33
CA GLU A 212 11.61 2.98 -14.09
C GLU A 212 12.33 4.20 -14.64
N SER A 213 11.60 5.09 -15.32
CA SER A 213 12.07 6.39 -15.73
C SER A 213 11.08 7.46 -15.29
N GLN A 214 11.60 8.54 -14.72
CA GLN A 214 10.81 9.67 -14.24
C GLN A 214 11.38 10.97 -14.80
N LEU A 215 10.48 11.81 -15.28
CA LEU A 215 10.79 13.16 -15.76
C LEU A 215 9.98 14.15 -14.92
N PHE A 216 10.64 15.20 -14.46
CA PHE A 216 10.04 16.30 -13.72
C PHE A 216 10.40 17.58 -14.42
N GLY A 217 9.42 18.37 -14.79
CA GLY A 217 9.62 19.65 -15.44
C GLY A 217 8.95 20.77 -14.67
N ALA A 218 9.71 21.85 -14.46
CA ALA A 218 9.16 23.05 -13.86
C ALA A 218 8.58 23.97 -14.91
N LEU A 219 7.44 24.58 -14.60
CA LEU A 219 6.79 25.61 -15.40
C LEU A 219 6.82 26.94 -14.63
N LYS A 220 6.57 28.05 -15.30
CA LYS A 220 6.54 29.38 -14.67
C LYS A 220 5.56 29.45 -13.48
N ARG A 221 4.43 28.74 -13.55
CA ARG A 221 3.37 28.68 -12.54
C ARG A 221 2.85 27.28 -12.34
N GLY A 222 3.73 26.28 -12.31
CA GLY A 222 3.30 24.90 -12.17
C GLY A 222 4.43 23.91 -12.40
N GLU A 223 4.05 22.67 -12.57
CA GLU A 223 4.96 21.55 -12.80
C GLU A 223 4.29 20.49 -13.66
N TRP A 224 5.10 19.65 -14.28
CA TRP A 224 4.63 18.43 -14.90
C TRP A 224 5.54 17.26 -14.52
N ARG A 225 4.97 16.08 -14.52
CA ARG A 225 5.68 14.83 -14.22
C ARG A 225 5.26 13.77 -15.21
N LEU A 226 6.21 12.93 -15.59
CA LEU A 226 5.96 11.75 -16.41
C LEU A 226 6.73 10.57 -15.81
N ARG A 227 6.09 9.43 -15.70
CA ARG A 227 6.68 8.18 -15.24
C ARG A 227 6.42 7.08 -16.25
N LEU A 228 7.46 6.34 -16.57
CA LEU A 228 7.43 5.07 -17.29
C LEU A 228 7.84 3.98 -16.30
N TYR A 229 7.09 2.91 -16.25
CA TYR A 229 7.35 1.78 -15.34
C TYR A 229 7.20 0.48 -16.10
N GLY A 230 8.18 -0.40 -15.97
CA GLY A 230 8.17 -1.76 -16.48
C GLY A 230 8.59 -2.74 -15.39
N TYR A 231 7.82 -3.81 -15.25
CA TYR A 231 8.09 -4.90 -14.31
C TYR A 231 7.90 -6.24 -15.01
N ASN A 232 8.84 -7.14 -14.82
CA ASN A 232 8.77 -8.51 -15.28
C ASN A 232 9.17 -9.44 -14.15
N SER A 233 8.40 -10.49 -13.90
CA SER A 233 8.74 -11.47 -12.87
C SER A 233 8.30 -12.87 -13.23
N GLU A 234 9.00 -13.83 -12.67
CA GLU A 234 8.60 -15.23 -12.57
C GLU A 234 8.79 -15.68 -11.12
N ARG A 235 7.78 -16.29 -10.54
CA ARG A 235 7.77 -16.73 -9.13
C ARG A 235 6.99 -18.02 -8.94
N GLY A 236 7.40 -18.79 -7.94
CA GLY A 236 6.68 -19.96 -7.49
C GLY A 236 5.66 -19.61 -6.39
N PHE A 237 4.59 -20.39 -6.35
CA PHE A 237 3.61 -20.37 -5.27
C PHE A 237 3.62 -21.73 -4.56
N PRO A 238 4.28 -21.86 -3.41
CA PRO A 238 4.39 -23.13 -2.71
C PRO A 238 3.05 -23.63 -2.12
N GLY A 239 2.00 -22.79 -2.14
CA GLY A 239 0.69 -23.14 -1.61
C GLY A 239 0.67 -23.37 -0.09
N PRO A 240 -0.48 -23.73 0.50
CA PRO A 240 -0.55 -24.05 1.92
C PRO A 240 0.08 -25.42 2.21
N VAL A 241 0.80 -25.50 3.32
CA VAL A 241 1.29 -26.76 3.89
C VAL A 241 0.13 -27.44 4.60
N ILE A 242 -0.39 -28.49 4.00
CA ILE A 242 -1.51 -29.28 4.56
C ILE A 242 -1.11 -30.75 4.65
N ARG A 243 -1.61 -31.44 5.69
CA ARG A 243 -1.44 -32.89 5.80
C ARG A 243 -2.29 -33.55 4.73
N ARG A 244 -1.66 -34.13 3.72
CA ARG A 244 -2.30 -34.92 2.68
C ARG A 244 -2.03 -36.40 2.89
N ALA A 245 -2.95 -37.26 2.46
CA ALA A 245 -2.78 -38.71 2.52
C ALA A 245 -1.57 -39.18 1.67
N SER A 246 -1.18 -38.41 0.66
CA SER A 246 -0.01 -38.65 -0.21
C SER A 246 1.34 -38.25 0.43
N GLY A 247 1.36 -37.61 1.60
CA GLY A 247 2.59 -37.20 2.27
C GLY A 247 3.33 -35.98 1.71
N PHE A 248 2.87 -35.39 0.59
CA PHE A 248 3.52 -34.23 -0.03
C PHE A 248 2.81 -32.91 0.33
N PRO A 249 3.46 -32.01 1.06
CA PRO A 249 2.83 -30.79 1.60
C PRO A 249 3.02 -29.54 0.71
N PHE A 250 3.33 -29.65 -0.57
CA PHE A 250 3.64 -28.49 -1.41
C PHE A 250 2.77 -28.42 -2.67
N SER A 251 2.66 -27.23 -3.21
CA SER A 251 2.05 -26.89 -4.50
C SER A 251 3.15 -26.54 -5.51
N ALA A 252 2.91 -26.85 -6.78
CA ALA A 252 3.84 -26.58 -7.86
C ALA A 252 3.32 -25.48 -8.80
N GLU A 253 2.57 -24.53 -8.28
CA GLU A 253 2.03 -23.41 -9.05
C GLU A 253 3.09 -22.35 -9.30
N ARG A 254 3.03 -21.75 -10.49
CA ARG A 254 3.95 -20.67 -10.88
C ARG A 254 3.17 -19.52 -11.49
N GLN A 255 3.72 -18.32 -11.34
CA GLN A 255 3.17 -17.12 -11.97
C GLN A 255 4.29 -16.31 -12.61
N ALA A 256 4.04 -15.90 -13.85
CA ALA A 256 4.83 -14.90 -14.54
C ALA A 256 3.99 -13.63 -14.75
N ASP A 257 4.58 -12.48 -14.46
CA ASP A 257 3.93 -11.17 -14.59
C ASP A 257 4.76 -10.25 -15.49
N ARG A 258 4.06 -9.48 -16.34
CA ARG A 258 4.66 -8.40 -17.15
C ARG A 258 3.77 -7.19 -17.06
N ASP A 259 4.20 -6.19 -16.32
CA ASP A 259 3.47 -4.94 -16.11
C ASP A 259 4.19 -3.80 -16.82
N LEU A 260 3.46 -3.04 -17.61
CA LEU A 260 3.94 -1.82 -18.23
C LEU A 260 2.93 -0.71 -17.99
N PHE A 261 3.35 0.43 -17.45
CA PHE A 261 2.49 1.59 -17.43
C PHE A 261 3.25 2.90 -17.71
N VAL A 262 2.53 3.84 -18.27
CA VAL A 262 2.90 5.24 -18.38
C VAL A 262 1.87 6.07 -17.63
N GLN A 263 2.33 6.99 -16.80
CA GLN A 263 1.46 7.95 -16.11
C GLN A 263 2.10 9.34 -16.12
N GLY A 264 1.25 10.36 -16.14
CA GLY A 264 1.70 11.73 -16.08
C GLY A 264 0.74 12.64 -15.35
N ALA A 265 1.27 13.74 -14.86
CA ALA A 265 0.53 14.81 -14.23
C ALA A 265 1.03 16.16 -14.75
N TRP A 266 0.11 17.06 -15.01
CA TRP A 266 0.36 18.45 -15.31
C TRP A 266 -0.45 19.30 -14.35
N ILE A 267 0.20 20.18 -13.58
CA ILE A 267 -0.38 21.03 -12.55
C ILE A 267 -0.04 22.47 -12.88
N TYR A 268 -1.02 23.34 -12.91
CA TYR A 268 -0.82 24.73 -13.26
C TYR A 268 -1.69 25.70 -12.46
N ASP A 269 -1.08 26.76 -11.94
CA ASP A 269 -1.74 27.86 -11.25
C ASP A 269 -2.02 28.99 -12.24
N TRP A 270 -3.24 29.05 -12.78
CA TRP A 270 -3.67 30.07 -13.76
C TRP A 270 -3.67 31.46 -13.13
N THR A 271 -4.18 31.53 -11.92
CA THR A 271 -4.21 32.75 -11.10
C THR A 271 -3.83 32.38 -9.66
N SER A 272 -3.73 33.37 -8.76
CA SER A 272 -3.60 33.12 -7.32
C SER A 272 -4.81 32.40 -6.69
N ARG A 273 -5.97 32.38 -7.38
CA ARG A 273 -7.23 31.81 -6.89
C ARG A 273 -7.73 30.61 -7.69
N TYR A 274 -7.12 30.30 -8.82
CA TYR A 274 -7.55 29.20 -9.68
C TYR A 274 -6.38 28.37 -10.13
N SER A 275 -6.48 27.07 -9.89
CA SER A 275 -5.49 26.06 -10.28
C SER A 275 -6.18 24.86 -10.91
N SER A 276 -5.48 24.18 -11.82
CA SER A 276 -5.97 22.94 -12.41
C SER A 276 -4.87 21.88 -12.47
N ALA A 277 -5.29 20.61 -12.44
CA ALA A 277 -4.41 19.48 -12.66
C ALA A 277 -5.06 18.50 -13.64
N ILE A 278 -4.26 18.03 -14.59
CA ILE A 278 -4.61 16.93 -15.48
C ILE A 278 -3.69 15.77 -15.14
N ARG A 279 -4.25 14.58 -14.95
CA ARG A 279 -3.49 13.35 -14.74
C ARG A 279 -3.98 12.27 -15.69
N PHE A 280 -3.06 11.48 -16.18
CA PHE A 280 -3.38 10.35 -17.05
C PHE A 280 -2.53 9.13 -16.71
N LYS A 281 -3.05 7.96 -17.03
CA LYS A 281 -2.33 6.68 -16.95
C LYS A 281 -2.83 5.74 -18.04
N TYR A 282 -1.92 5.01 -18.64
CA TYR A 282 -2.22 3.82 -19.42
C TYR A 282 -1.40 2.66 -18.87
N ALA A 283 -2.03 1.52 -18.63
CA ALA A 283 -1.36 0.33 -18.14
C ALA A 283 -1.75 -0.90 -18.96
N ASN A 284 -0.76 -1.78 -19.16
CA ASN A 284 -0.89 -3.08 -19.77
C ASN A 284 -0.25 -4.10 -18.82
N ASN A 285 -1.07 -4.99 -18.27
CA ASN A 285 -0.68 -5.95 -17.25
C ASN A 285 -0.99 -7.35 -17.77
N TYR A 286 0.05 -8.16 -17.93
CA TYR A 286 -0.08 -9.56 -18.34
C TYR A 286 0.32 -10.48 -17.19
N THR A 287 -0.50 -11.49 -16.93
CA THR A 287 -0.23 -12.53 -15.94
C THR A 287 -0.42 -13.90 -16.59
N HIS A 288 0.56 -14.76 -16.43
CA HIS A 288 0.48 -16.17 -16.77
C HIS A 288 0.56 -17.00 -15.49
N TYR A 289 -0.47 -17.80 -15.24
CA TYR A 289 -0.56 -18.68 -14.07
C TYR A 289 -0.64 -20.13 -14.52
N ALA A 290 0.32 -20.95 -14.10
CA ALA A 290 0.43 -22.34 -14.51
C ALA A 290 0.68 -23.27 -13.32
N THR A 291 0.18 -24.51 -13.42
CA THR A 291 0.56 -25.61 -12.53
C THR A 291 1.53 -26.56 -13.24
N HIS A 292 2.40 -27.20 -12.49
CA HIS A 292 3.31 -28.22 -12.98
C HIS A 292 2.89 -29.60 -12.43
N PRO A 293 1.99 -30.35 -13.14
CA PRO A 293 1.48 -31.64 -12.67
C PRO A 293 2.57 -32.70 -12.45
N GLU A 294 3.70 -32.60 -13.16
CA GLU A 294 4.85 -33.47 -12.97
C GLU A 294 5.50 -33.35 -11.58
N LYS A 295 5.35 -32.19 -10.93
CA LYS A 295 5.81 -31.95 -9.55
C LYS A 295 4.74 -32.22 -8.50
N ASN A 296 3.47 -32.17 -8.88
CA ASN A 296 2.33 -32.46 -8.04
C ASN A 296 1.22 -33.14 -8.84
N PRO A 297 1.26 -34.47 -8.98
CA PRO A 297 0.29 -35.23 -9.79
C PRO A 297 -1.18 -35.10 -9.33
N MET A 298 -1.41 -34.61 -8.11
CA MET A 298 -2.75 -34.38 -7.55
C MET A 298 -3.26 -32.95 -7.83
N ALA A 299 -2.46 -32.08 -8.43
CA ALA A 299 -2.89 -30.73 -8.79
C ALA A 299 -3.79 -30.76 -10.03
N ILE A 300 -4.82 -29.93 -10.02
CA ILE A 300 -5.59 -29.64 -11.23
C ILE A 300 -4.67 -28.88 -12.18
N PRO A 301 -4.49 -29.31 -13.43
CA PRO A 301 -3.65 -28.59 -14.38
C PRO A 301 -4.33 -27.27 -14.76
N TYR A 302 -3.64 -26.17 -14.53
CA TYR A 302 -4.01 -24.84 -15.00
C TYR A 302 -2.90 -24.32 -15.90
N ASP A 303 -3.30 -23.64 -16.97
CA ASP A 303 -2.44 -22.87 -17.87
C ASP A 303 -3.27 -21.69 -18.34
N LEU A 304 -3.22 -20.58 -17.58
CA LEU A 304 -4.15 -19.47 -17.70
C LEU A 304 -3.38 -18.16 -17.96
N HIS A 305 -3.79 -17.48 -19.00
CA HIS A 305 -3.25 -16.18 -19.39
C HIS A 305 -4.31 -15.10 -19.18
N TYR A 306 -3.88 -14.00 -18.62
CA TYR A 306 -4.70 -12.82 -18.38
C TYR A 306 -4.01 -11.58 -18.93
N LEU A 307 -4.70 -10.81 -19.76
CA LEU A 307 -4.25 -9.51 -20.25
C LEU A 307 -5.24 -8.45 -19.80
N GLN A 308 -4.82 -7.61 -18.86
CA GLN A 308 -5.59 -6.48 -18.42
C GLN A 308 -5.02 -5.19 -19.00
N GLN A 309 -5.89 -4.36 -19.59
CA GLN A 309 -5.54 -3.02 -20.05
C GLN A 309 -6.39 -1.99 -19.29
N SER A 310 -5.77 -0.89 -18.90
CA SER A 310 -6.48 0.22 -18.28
C SER A 310 -6.03 1.56 -18.81
N ALA A 311 -7.00 2.47 -19.04
CA ALA A 311 -6.77 3.86 -19.40
C ALA A 311 -7.48 4.74 -18.39
N TYR A 312 -6.80 5.77 -17.88
CA TYR A 312 -7.30 6.68 -16.86
C TYR A 312 -7.00 8.12 -17.23
N LEU A 313 -7.96 9.00 -17.02
CA LEU A 313 -7.84 10.45 -17.16
C LEU A 313 -8.54 11.13 -15.99
N SER A 314 -7.89 12.13 -15.41
CA SER A 314 -8.43 12.95 -14.32
C SER A 314 -8.24 14.42 -14.63
N LEU A 315 -9.28 15.19 -14.36
CA LEU A 315 -9.27 16.65 -14.36
C LEU A 315 -9.69 17.13 -12.97
N ALA A 316 -8.79 17.81 -12.27
CA ALA A 316 -9.05 18.42 -10.99
C ALA A 316 -8.89 19.94 -11.08
N GLN A 317 -9.81 20.67 -10.48
CA GLN A 317 -9.86 22.13 -10.45
C GLN A 317 -10.02 22.60 -9.02
N SER A 318 -9.32 23.66 -8.63
CA SER A 318 -9.37 24.25 -7.30
C SER A 318 -9.59 25.75 -7.39
N PHE A 319 -10.62 26.24 -6.71
CA PHE A 319 -11.02 27.63 -6.67
C PHE A 319 -10.90 28.14 -5.22
N THR A 320 -10.04 29.11 -4.99
CA THR A 320 -9.97 29.85 -3.73
C THR A 320 -10.99 30.98 -3.77
N VAL A 321 -12.16 30.74 -3.18
CA VAL A 321 -13.30 31.69 -3.18
C VAL A 321 -12.99 32.87 -2.27
N SER A 322 -12.41 32.59 -1.10
CA SER A 322 -11.95 33.59 -0.13
C SER A 322 -10.72 33.06 0.61
N ASP A 323 -10.14 33.86 1.49
CA ASP A 323 -9.00 33.46 2.33
C ASP A 323 -9.34 32.26 3.25
N HIS A 324 -10.62 32.02 3.48
CA HIS A 324 -11.11 30.95 4.34
C HIS A 324 -11.76 29.79 3.58
N LEU A 325 -12.21 29.98 2.35
CA LEU A 325 -12.98 28.98 1.60
C LEU A 325 -12.32 28.64 0.27
N ALA A 326 -12.05 27.37 0.06
CA ALA A 326 -11.69 26.79 -1.23
C ALA A 326 -12.70 25.72 -1.64
N VAL A 327 -12.99 25.65 -2.93
CA VAL A 327 -13.87 24.66 -3.54
C VAL A 327 -13.11 23.91 -4.61
N ASP A 328 -13.16 22.59 -4.58
CA ASP A 328 -12.49 21.71 -5.52
C ASP A 328 -13.52 20.90 -6.31
N LEU A 329 -13.34 20.81 -7.62
CA LEU A 329 -14.11 19.95 -8.50
C LEU A 329 -13.17 19.00 -9.21
N SER A 330 -13.39 17.70 -9.09
CA SER A 330 -12.56 16.67 -9.73
C SER A 330 -13.45 15.69 -10.49
N SER A 331 -13.03 15.32 -11.69
CA SER A 331 -13.70 14.32 -12.52
C SER A 331 -12.69 13.37 -13.13
N ASP A 332 -12.93 12.07 -12.96
CA ASP A 332 -12.10 10.99 -13.41
C ASP A 332 -12.88 10.09 -14.37
N LEU A 333 -12.22 9.66 -15.43
CA LEU A 333 -12.73 8.67 -16.39
C LEU A 333 -11.73 7.50 -16.42
N GLN A 334 -12.25 6.28 -16.37
CA GLN A 334 -11.41 5.08 -16.42
C GLN A 334 -12.05 3.99 -17.27
N GLY A 335 -11.27 3.43 -18.21
CA GLY A 335 -11.61 2.24 -18.97
C GLY A 335 -10.76 1.07 -18.54
N ASN A 336 -11.35 -0.11 -18.35
CA ASN A 336 -10.65 -1.36 -18.05
C ASN A 336 -11.18 -2.47 -18.95
N THR A 337 -10.27 -3.31 -19.44
CA THR A 337 -10.61 -4.56 -20.14
C THR A 337 -9.80 -5.70 -19.55
N LEU A 338 -10.37 -6.90 -19.56
CA LEU A 338 -9.68 -8.13 -19.19
C LEU A 338 -9.93 -9.16 -20.27
N ASP A 339 -8.85 -9.63 -20.89
CA ASP A 339 -8.86 -10.76 -21.79
C ASP A 339 -8.25 -11.99 -21.10
N SER A 340 -8.84 -13.16 -21.29
CA SER A 340 -8.39 -14.37 -20.62
C SER A 340 -8.74 -15.62 -21.46
N ASP A 341 -7.80 -16.53 -21.52
CA ASP A 341 -7.96 -17.83 -22.18
C ASP A 341 -8.50 -18.92 -21.23
N SER A 342 -9.12 -18.53 -20.13
CA SER A 342 -9.68 -19.46 -19.11
C SER A 342 -10.78 -20.40 -19.61
N GLY A 343 -10.95 -20.52 -20.92
CA GLY A 343 -11.83 -21.48 -21.60
C GLY A 343 -13.31 -21.08 -21.64
N GLN A 344 -13.69 -19.92 -21.12
CA GLN A 344 -15.09 -19.47 -21.14
C GLN A 344 -15.39 -18.30 -22.09
N GLY A 345 -14.36 -17.77 -22.77
CA GLY A 345 -14.55 -16.72 -23.78
C GLY A 345 -15.16 -15.41 -23.26
N VAL A 346 -15.08 -15.17 -21.96
CA VAL A 346 -15.60 -13.95 -21.34
C VAL A 346 -14.53 -12.87 -21.38
N ALA A 347 -14.80 -11.75 -22.05
CA ALA A 347 -13.94 -10.58 -22.10
C ALA A 347 -14.65 -9.38 -21.47
N PRO A 348 -14.61 -9.22 -20.13
CA PRO A 348 -15.28 -8.13 -19.47
C PRO A 348 -14.59 -6.80 -19.74
N SER A 349 -15.41 -5.76 -19.84
CA SER A 349 -14.96 -4.37 -19.90
C SER A 349 -15.74 -3.51 -18.91
N ARG A 350 -15.10 -2.49 -18.38
CA ARG A 350 -15.68 -1.50 -17.45
C ARG A 350 -15.33 -0.11 -17.87
N LEU A 351 -16.33 0.74 -18.02
CA LEU A 351 -16.16 2.18 -18.11
C LEU A 351 -16.63 2.82 -16.81
N GLY A 352 -15.71 3.42 -16.07
CA GLY A 352 -15.98 4.08 -14.80
C GLY A 352 -15.90 5.60 -14.91
N ILE A 353 -16.82 6.29 -14.25
CA ILE A 353 -16.79 7.73 -14.03
C ILE A 353 -16.81 8.01 -12.53
N CYS A 354 -16.01 8.95 -12.09
CA CYS A 354 -16.04 9.44 -10.72
C CYS A 354 -15.97 10.96 -10.75
N THR A 355 -16.88 11.64 -10.04
CA THR A 355 -16.86 13.11 -9.92
C THR A 355 -17.04 13.48 -8.46
N ALA A 356 -16.24 14.43 -7.96
CA ALA A 356 -16.27 14.88 -6.58
C ALA A 356 -16.31 16.41 -6.53
N LEU A 357 -17.24 16.95 -5.75
CA LEU A 357 -17.29 18.34 -5.34
C LEU A 357 -16.89 18.41 -3.86
N ALA A 358 -15.84 19.14 -3.55
CA ALA A 358 -15.33 19.28 -2.21
C ALA A 358 -15.21 20.75 -1.80
N ALA A 359 -15.44 21.04 -0.53
CA ALA A 359 -15.26 22.35 0.06
C ALA A 359 -14.32 22.24 1.27
N ARG A 360 -13.38 23.17 1.37
CA ARG A 360 -12.42 23.28 2.49
C ARG A 360 -12.55 24.68 3.09
N PHE A 361 -12.87 24.71 4.38
CA PHE A 361 -13.03 25.94 5.13
C PHE A 361 -12.00 26.00 6.25
N ASN A 362 -11.16 27.03 6.23
CA ASN A 362 -10.05 27.23 7.16
C ASN A 362 -10.27 28.49 8.00
N LEU A 363 -10.42 28.33 9.28
CA LEU A 363 -10.35 29.38 10.30
C LEU A 363 -9.06 29.15 11.12
N GLU A 364 -8.70 30.13 11.94
CA GLU A 364 -7.47 30.05 12.75
C GLU A 364 -7.34 28.75 13.56
N ARG A 365 -8.44 28.31 14.18
CA ARG A 365 -8.47 27.11 15.04
C ARG A 365 -9.33 25.98 14.54
N PHE A 366 -10.11 26.21 13.50
CA PHE A 366 -11.02 25.21 12.93
C PHE A 366 -10.76 25.02 11.44
N ARG A 367 -10.67 23.80 11.04
CA ARG A 367 -10.57 23.40 9.63
C ARG A 367 -11.69 22.42 9.35
N ILE A 368 -12.52 22.72 8.38
CA ILE A 368 -13.66 21.88 7.99
C ILE A 368 -13.47 21.47 6.54
N ALA A 369 -13.64 20.19 6.25
CA ALA A 369 -13.75 19.69 4.89
C ALA A 369 -15.02 18.86 4.73
N ALA A 370 -15.68 19.04 3.60
CA ALA A 370 -16.80 18.19 3.20
C ALA A 370 -16.70 17.92 1.71
N HIS A 371 -17.15 16.73 1.30
CA HIS A 371 -17.31 16.43 -0.11
C HIS A 371 -18.56 15.59 -0.36
N LEU A 372 -19.03 15.69 -1.59
CA LEU A 372 -19.98 14.77 -2.17
C LEU A 372 -19.38 14.25 -3.48
N ALA A 373 -19.14 12.95 -3.54
CA ALA A 373 -18.68 12.30 -4.76
C ALA A 373 -19.77 11.39 -5.33
N TYR A 374 -19.77 11.28 -6.66
CA TYR A 374 -20.55 10.32 -7.41
C TYR A 374 -19.59 9.37 -8.12
N MET A 375 -19.82 8.06 -7.99
CA MET A 375 -19.09 7.02 -8.70
C MET A 375 -20.10 6.19 -9.49
N GLY A 376 -19.86 6.04 -10.79
CA GLY A 376 -20.65 5.18 -11.67
C GLY A 376 -19.75 4.27 -12.48
N ALA A 377 -20.18 3.06 -12.74
CA ALA A 377 -19.48 2.08 -13.57
C ALA A 377 -20.47 1.35 -14.48
N TYR A 378 -20.14 1.32 -15.76
CA TYR A 378 -20.82 0.54 -16.77
C TYR A 378 -19.98 -0.69 -17.08
N ASP A 379 -20.51 -1.86 -16.72
CA ASP A 379 -19.91 -3.16 -16.99
C ASP A 379 -20.58 -3.77 -18.21
N SER A 380 -19.76 -4.28 -19.12
CA SER A 380 -20.20 -5.02 -20.30
C SER A 380 -19.34 -6.28 -20.45
N TYR A 381 -19.97 -7.42 -20.67
CA TYR A 381 -19.26 -8.62 -21.00
C TYR A 381 -19.97 -9.41 -22.09
N ALA A 382 -19.21 -10.15 -22.88
CA ALA A 382 -19.72 -11.07 -23.89
C ALA A 382 -19.34 -12.50 -23.49
N ASP A 383 -20.33 -13.39 -23.38
CA ASP A 383 -20.10 -14.81 -23.20
C ASP A 383 -20.06 -15.48 -24.57
N ALA A 384 -18.87 -15.89 -25.01
CA ALA A 384 -18.69 -16.53 -26.34
C ALA A 384 -19.39 -17.88 -26.44
N HIS A 385 -19.73 -18.54 -25.31
CA HIS A 385 -20.36 -19.86 -25.29
C HIS A 385 -21.90 -19.82 -25.27
N ALA A 386 -22.48 -18.72 -24.82
CA ALA A 386 -23.93 -18.55 -24.74
C ALA A 386 -24.56 -17.96 -26.03
N GLY A 387 -23.75 -17.76 -27.06
CA GLY A 387 -24.17 -17.25 -28.38
C GLY A 387 -24.06 -15.72 -28.47
N PRO A 388 -24.20 -15.17 -29.70
CA PRO A 388 -23.94 -13.74 -29.95
C PRO A 388 -24.91 -12.77 -29.27
N TRP A 389 -25.91 -13.27 -28.56
CA TRP A 389 -26.98 -12.49 -27.90
C TRP A 389 -26.89 -12.41 -26.36
N SER A 390 -25.90 -13.08 -25.75
CA SER A 390 -25.72 -13.09 -24.28
C SER A 390 -24.79 -11.99 -23.81
N LYS A 391 -25.04 -10.77 -24.22
CA LYS A 391 -24.36 -9.60 -23.72
C LYS A 391 -25.14 -9.07 -22.51
N GLU A 392 -24.55 -9.11 -21.32
CA GLU A 392 -25.07 -8.44 -20.15
C GLU A 392 -24.36 -7.10 -19.96
N ASP A 393 -25.16 -6.05 -19.93
CA ASP A 393 -24.69 -4.70 -19.65
C ASP A 393 -25.32 -4.26 -18.33
N LYS A 394 -24.53 -3.81 -17.37
CA LYS A 394 -25.01 -3.36 -16.06
C LYS A 394 -24.38 -2.04 -15.64
N TRP A 395 -25.23 -1.10 -15.23
CA TRP A 395 -24.82 0.13 -14.55
C TRP A 395 -24.86 -0.07 -13.04
N ARG A 396 -23.79 0.35 -12.35
CA ARG A 396 -23.68 0.38 -10.89
C ARG A 396 -23.20 1.74 -10.47
N ASP A 397 -23.85 2.35 -9.48
CA ASP A 397 -23.46 3.68 -9.02
C ASP A 397 -23.67 3.88 -7.52
N ALA A 398 -23.04 4.92 -7.00
CA ALA A 398 -23.14 5.30 -5.60
C ALA A 398 -22.83 6.78 -5.37
N TRP A 399 -23.52 7.37 -4.37
CA TRP A 399 -23.19 8.66 -3.80
C TRP A 399 -22.37 8.51 -2.52
N ILE A 400 -21.30 9.27 -2.44
CA ILE A 400 -20.24 9.11 -1.44
C ILE A 400 -20.04 10.44 -0.71
N PRO A 401 -20.82 10.71 0.36
CA PRO A 401 -20.64 11.87 1.21
C PRO A 401 -19.51 11.63 2.22
N ALA A 402 -18.79 12.71 2.55
CA ALA A 402 -17.92 12.75 3.72
C ALA A 402 -17.82 14.16 4.30
N ALA A 403 -17.56 14.22 5.60
CA ALA A 403 -17.28 15.46 6.31
C ALA A 403 -16.22 15.20 7.39
N SER A 404 -15.41 16.22 7.64
CA SER A 404 -14.42 16.22 8.70
C SER A 404 -14.28 17.60 9.32
N LEU A 405 -14.03 17.62 10.63
CA LEU A 405 -13.78 18.80 11.42
C LEU A 405 -12.47 18.59 12.18
N CYS A 406 -11.53 19.50 12.01
CA CYS A 406 -10.31 19.57 12.79
C CYS A 406 -10.35 20.80 13.67
N TRP A 407 -10.06 20.66 14.96
CA TRP A 407 -9.98 21.72 15.95
C TRP A 407 -8.62 21.72 16.60
N THR A 408 -7.92 22.86 16.55
CA THR A 408 -6.59 23.06 17.14
C THR A 408 -6.70 24.11 18.27
N PRO A 409 -7.19 23.71 19.47
CA PRO A 409 -7.39 24.67 20.59
C PRO A 409 -6.07 25.23 21.10
N PHE A 410 -5.01 24.44 21.04
CA PHE A 410 -3.66 24.79 21.45
C PHE A 410 -2.66 24.32 20.41
N GLU A 411 -1.48 24.92 20.31
CA GLU A 411 -0.42 24.53 19.38
C GLU A 411 0.05 23.07 19.57
N TRP A 412 -0.08 22.54 20.77
CA TRP A 412 0.31 21.18 21.13
C TRP A 412 -0.82 20.15 21.01
N LEU A 413 -2.07 20.57 20.71
CA LEU A 413 -3.25 19.71 20.67
C LEU A 413 -4.07 19.93 19.40
N GLU A 414 -4.28 18.87 18.64
CA GLU A 414 -5.17 18.82 17.48
C GLU A 414 -6.20 17.69 17.68
N MET A 415 -7.46 17.97 17.40
CA MET A 415 -8.58 17.05 17.53
C MET A 415 -9.33 16.99 16.20
N ASP A 416 -9.49 15.80 15.64
CA ASP A 416 -10.19 15.56 14.39
C ASP A 416 -11.39 14.65 14.61
N VAL A 417 -12.50 14.96 13.97
CA VAL A 417 -13.67 14.08 13.86
C VAL A 417 -14.06 13.97 12.40
N SER A 418 -14.33 12.76 11.95
CA SER A 418 -14.70 12.52 10.55
C SER A 418 -15.75 11.44 10.42
N ALA A 419 -16.60 11.59 9.40
CA ALA A 419 -17.55 10.59 8.95
C ALA A 419 -17.51 10.53 7.43
N LYS A 420 -17.45 9.33 6.86
CA LYS A 420 -17.52 9.13 5.41
C LYS A 420 -18.22 7.85 5.05
N ARG A 421 -18.79 7.82 3.86
CA ARG A 421 -19.22 6.60 3.19
C ARG A 421 -18.23 6.26 2.09
N SER A 422 -17.88 5.00 1.93
CA SER A 422 -17.06 4.52 0.82
C SER A 422 -17.70 3.31 0.17
N TYR A 423 -17.38 3.07 -1.09
CA TYR A 423 -17.92 1.95 -1.85
C TYR A 423 -16.80 1.18 -2.54
N ARG A 424 -17.01 -0.12 -2.65
CA ARG A 424 -16.20 -1.02 -3.46
C ARG A 424 -17.07 -1.62 -4.56
N LEU A 425 -16.69 -1.41 -5.80
CA LEU A 425 -17.28 -2.15 -6.93
C LEU A 425 -16.84 -3.61 -6.86
N PRO A 426 -17.68 -4.59 -7.30
CA PRO A 426 -17.22 -5.95 -7.49
C PRO A 426 -16.08 -6.01 -8.51
N SER A 427 -15.08 -6.85 -8.28
CA SER A 427 -14.00 -7.11 -9.25
C SER A 427 -14.49 -7.94 -10.43
N PHE A 428 -13.71 -8.02 -11.50
CA PHE A 428 -14.05 -8.93 -12.61
C PHE A 428 -14.05 -10.40 -12.16
N ASN A 429 -13.19 -10.79 -11.23
CA ASN A 429 -13.23 -12.12 -10.64
C ASN A 429 -14.51 -12.36 -9.82
N ASP A 430 -14.96 -11.39 -9.03
CA ASP A 430 -16.21 -11.51 -8.28
C ASP A 430 -17.42 -11.71 -9.21
N LEU A 431 -17.42 -11.03 -10.36
CA LEU A 431 -18.54 -11.03 -11.30
C LEU A 431 -18.50 -12.20 -12.30
N TYR A 432 -17.32 -12.49 -12.87
CA TYR A 432 -17.21 -13.27 -14.11
C TYR A 432 -16.26 -14.46 -14.01
N TYR A 433 -15.65 -14.72 -12.83
CA TYR A 433 -14.79 -15.89 -12.70
C TYR A 433 -15.63 -17.18 -12.81
N SER A 434 -15.22 -18.04 -13.74
CA SER A 434 -15.97 -19.19 -14.24
C SER A 434 -16.55 -20.16 -13.21
N LEU A 435 -15.86 -20.29 -12.07
CA LEU A 435 -16.23 -21.25 -11.03
C LEU A 435 -17.05 -20.63 -9.88
N MET A 436 -16.97 -19.31 -9.67
CA MET A 436 -17.52 -18.66 -8.48
C MET A 436 -18.18 -17.30 -8.75
N GLY A 437 -17.97 -16.70 -9.92
CA GLY A 437 -18.46 -15.37 -10.24
C GLY A 437 -19.99 -15.26 -10.22
N ASN A 438 -20.47 -14.06 -9.88
CA ASN A 438 -21.90 -13.74 -9.87
C ASN A 438 -22.11 -12.34 -10.44
N SER A 439 -22.64 -12.25 -11.66
CA SER A 439 -22.89 -10.98 -12.35
C SER A 439 -23.97 -10.10 -11.67
N ALA A 440 -24.79 -10.69 -10.79
CA ALA A 440 -25.83 -9.97 -10.06
C ALA A 440 -25.29 -9.16 -8.86
N LEU A 441 -24.00 -9.25 -8.51
CA LEU A 441 -23.44 -8.53 -7.38
C LEU A 441 -23.59 -7.02 -7.48
N GLU A 442 -23.89 -6.41 -6.34
CA GLU A 442 -23.92 -4.97 -6.12
C GLU A 442 -22.66 -4.47 -5.40
N PRO A 443 -22.35 -3.16 -5.43
CA PRO A 443 -21.22 -2.60 -4.69
C PRO A 443 -21.35 -2.77 -3.18
N GLU A 444 -20.24 -3.10 -2.49
CA GLU A 444 -20.16 -3.03 -1.03
C GLU A 444 -20.18 -1.57 -0.57
N SER A 445 -20.81 -1.31 0.57
CA SER A 445 -20.90 0.00 1.21
C SER A 445 -20.26 -0.04 2.60
N ALA A 446 -19.40 0.92 2.91
CA ALA A 446 -18.82 1.07 4.24
C ALA A 446 -19.09 2.48 4.80
N LEU A 447 -19.79 2.56 5.92
CA LEU A 447 -19.88 3.76 6.75
C LEU A 447 -18.72 3.76 7.75
N GLN A 448 -17.92 4.82 7.74
CA GLN A 448 -16.73 4.96 8.55
C GLN A 448 -16.83 6.23 9.39
N THR A 449 -16.61 6.09 10.70
CA THR A 449 -16.51 7.22 11.64
C THR A 449 -15.23 7.09 12.44
N ALA A 450 -14.55 8.20 12.66
CA ALA A 450 -13.34 8.22 13.48
C ALA A 450 -13.19 9.56 14.18
N ALA A 451 -12.52 9.52 15.33
CA ALA A 451 -11.99 10.69 15.99
C ALA A 451 -10.50 10.49 16.20
N ASP A 452 -9.72 11.55 16.08
CA ASP A 452 -8.28 11.54 16.30
C ASP A 452 -7.94 12.61 17.34
N LEU A 453 -7.13 12.26 18.31
CA LEU A 453 -6.50 13.17 19.27
C LEU A 453 -5.00 13.12 19.02
N PHE A 454 -4.41 14.22 18.59
CA PHE A 454 -2.98 14.33 18.33
C PHE A 454 -2.36 15.34 19.29
N LEU A 455 -1.31 14.89 19.97
CA LEU A 455 -0.51 15.67 20.89
C LEU A 455 0.90 15.81 20.31
N HIS A 456 1.45 17.02 20.33
CA HIS A 456 2.80 17.31 19.87
C HIS A 456 3.45 18.35 20.77
N THR A 457 4.68 18.11 21.21
CA THR A 457 5.43 19.09 21.98
C THR A 457 6.93 18.97 21.76
N ASP A 458 7.58 20.11 21.63
CA ASP A 458 9.03 20.24 21.54
C ASP A 458 9.57 20.79 22.86
N ARG A 459 10.53 20.08 23.48
CA ARG A 459 11.20 20.50 24.71
C ARG A 459 12.70 20.29 24.59
N GLY A 460 13.42 21.38 24.29
CA GLY A 460 14.87 21.34 24.09
C GLY A 460 15.26 20.41 22.94
N ALA A 461 15.99 19.34 23.25
CA ALA A 461 16.41 18.35 22.26
C ALA A 461 15.36 17.26 21.98
N TRP A 462 14.21 17.28 22.66
CA TRP A 462 13.17 16.28 22.55
C TRP A 462 11.97 16.77 21.76
N THR A 463 11.47 15.93 20.87
CA THR A 463 10.15 16.04 20.26
C THR A 463 9.31 14.84 20.68
N LEU A 464 8.14 15.09 21.25
CA LEU A 464 7.21 14.07 21.71
C LEU A 464 5.90 14.17 20.93
N GLU A 465 5.42 13.05 20.44
CA GLU A 465 4.14 12.94 19.76
C GLU A 465 3.32 11.79 20.34
N ALA A 466 2.03 11.99 20.46
CA ALA A 466 1.10 10.93 20.80
C ALA A 466 -0.18 11.08 19.98
N ARG A 467 -0.77 9.96 19.59
CA ARG A 467 -2.04 9.91 18.86
C ARG A 467 -2.94 8.82 19.43
N LEU A 468 -4.20 9.16 19.61
CA LEU A 468 -5.29 8.26 19.98
C LEU A 468 -6.37 8.36 18.90
N SER A 469 -6.77 7.25 18.32
CA SER A 469 -7.70 7.21 17.19
C SER A 469 -8.77 6.12 17.40
N PRO A 470 -9.86 6.38 18.17
CA PRO A 470 -11.02 5.52 18.17
C PRO A 470 -11.77 5.60 16.85
N TYR A 471 -12.32 4.47 16.39
CA TYR A 471 -13.07 4.40 15.15
C TYR A 471 -14.18 3.33 15.20
N TYR A 472 -15.18 3.54 14.34
CA TYR A 472 -16.23 2.57 14.07
C TYR A 472 -16.53 2.53 12.58
N ASN A 473 -16.52 1.31 12.00
CA ASN A 473 -16.85 1.06 10.61
C ASN A 473 -17.98 0.02 10.53
N ARG A 474 -18.94 0.26 9.67
CA ARG A 474 -19.99 -0.70 9.33
C ARG A 474 -19.96 -0.99 7.84
N VAL A 475 -19.69 -2.24 7.46
CA VAL A 475 -19.65 -2.69 6.07
C VAL A 475 -20.91 -3.47 5.79
N SER A 476 -21.70 -2.99 4.82
CA SER A 476 -22.93 -3.63 4.35
C SER A 476 -22.74 -4.19 2.96
N ASP A 477 -23.56 -5.16 2.59
CA ASP A 477 -23.54 -5.83 1.29
C ASP A 477 -22.15 -6.43 0.95
N LYS A 478 -21.46 -6.87 2.02
CA LYS A 478 -20.11 -7.42 1.87
C LYS A 478 -20.13 -8.63 0.95
N ILE A 479 -19.27 -8.61 -0.07
CA ILE A 479 -19.13 -9.71 -1.01
C ILE A 479 -18.34 -10.83 -0.34
N VAL A 480 -18.97 -11.98 -0.20
CA VAL A 480 -18.38 -13.17 0.43
C VAL A 480 -18.58 -14.38 -0.46
N ALA A 481 -17.55 -15.24 -0.51
CA ALA A 481 -17.65 -16.54 -1.16
C ALA A 481 -18.35 -17.53 -0.22
N ILE A 482 -19.42 -18.15 -0.67
CA ILE A 482 -20.13 -19.20 0.08
C ILE A 482 -20.21 -20.49 -0.73
N PRO A 483 -20.18 -21.67 -0.06
CA PRO A 483 -20.43 -22.94 -0.72
C PRO A 483 -21.91 -23.01 -1.16
N THR A 484 -22.15 -23.51 -2.37
CA THR A 484 -23.48 -23.85 -2.86
C THR A 484 -23.95 -25.19 -2.27
N SER A 485 -25.09 -25.71 -2.72
CA SER A 485 -25.61 -27.03 -2.34
C SER A 485 -24.63 -28.20 -2.60
N SER A 486 -23.62 -28.00 -3.43
CA SER A 486 -22.49 -28.91 -3.63
C SER A 486 -21.27 -28.38 -2.87
N GLN A 487 -20.66 -29.21 -2.01
CA GLN A 487 -19.46 -28.88 -1.23
C GLN A 487 -18.24 -28.41 -2.07
N PHE A 488 -18.29 -28.63 -3.39
CA PHE A 488 -17.21 -28.28 -4.33
C PHE A 488 -17.51 -27.05 -5.20
N ARG A 489 -18.70 -26.44 -5.07
CA ARG A 489 -19.05 -25.22 -5.80
C ARG A 489 -19.27 -24.06 -4.83
N TRP A 490 -18.65 -22.95 -5.13
CA TRP A 490 -18.76 -21.71 -4.39
C TRP A 490 -19.43 -20.66 -5.28
N THR A 491 -20.05 -19.68 -4.67
CA THR A 491 -20.55 -18.49 -5.36
C THR A 491 -20.30 -17.25 -4.53
N MET A 492 -20.25 -16.11 -5.19
CA MET A 492 -20.11 -14.80 -4.56
C MET A 492 -21.50 -14.21 -4.29
N LEU A 493 -21.76 -13.72 -3.08
CA LEU A 493 -23.02 -13.06 -2.72
C LEU A 493 -22.78 -11.80 -1.87
N ASN A 494 -23.69 -10.83 -1.99
CA ASN A 494 -23.77 -9.64 -1.15
C ASN A 494 -24.60 -9.94 0.12
N ILE A 495 -24.07 -10.74 1.01
CA ILE A 495 -24.78 -11.13 2.25
C ILE A 495 -24.04 -10.73 3.51
N GLY A 496 -22.85 -10.18 3.37
CA GLY A 496 -22.01 -9.83 4.51
C GLY A 496 -22.42 -8.53 5.17
N LEU A 497 -22.55 -8.57 6.49
CA LEU A 497 -22.62 -7.40 7.35
C LEU A 497 -21.51 -7.52 8.39
N ALA A 498 -20.64 -6.51 8.46
CA ALA A 498 -19.56 -6.49 9.43
C ALA A 498 -19.58 -5.18 10.23
N ASP A 499 -19.52 -5.32 11.56
CA ASP A 499 -19.34 -4.20 12.48
C ASP A 499 -17.93 -4.24 13.06
N ILE A 500 -17.20 -3.13 12.91
CA ILE A 500 -15.78 -3.03 13.27
C ILE A 500 -15.60 -1.84 14.21
N ALA A 501 -15.28 -2.09 15.46
CA ALA A 501 -14.93 -1.06 16.42
C ALA A 501 -13.47 -1.23 16.85
N GLY A 502 -12.73 -0.14 16.96
CA GLY A 502 -11.34 -0.22 17.36
C GLY A 502 -10.75 1.08 17.86
N ILE A 503 -9.53 0.96 18.38
CA ILE A 503 -8.72 2.07 18.88
C ILE A 503 -7.29 1.87 18.40
N ASP A 504 -6.74 2.87 17.71
CA ASP A 504 -5.33 2.93 17.36
C ASP A 504 -4.61 3.90 18.29
N LEU A 505 -3.46 3.47 18.82
CA LEU A 505 -2.58 4.26 19.67
C LEU A 505 -1.20 4.36 19.04
N LYS A 506 -0.61 5.55 19.05
CA LYS A 506 0.77 5.78 18.65
C LYS A 506 1.43 6.72 19.64
N GLY A 507 2.67 6.42 20.02
CA GLY A 507 3.54 7.30 20.77
C GLY A 507 4.90 7.35 20.12
N SER A 508 5.52 8.52 20.02
CA SER A 508 6.90 8.66 19.57
C SER A 508 7.66 9.69 20.40
N ALA A 509 8.94 9.41 20.62
CA ALA A 509 9.88 10.29 21.27
C ALA A 509 11.15 10.37 20.43
N SER A 510 11.46 11.54 19.94
CA SER A 510 12.67 11.81 19.15
C SER A 510 13.60 12.72 19.96
N TYR A 511 14.88 12.42 19.93
CA TYR A 511 15.95 13.18 20.58
C TYR A 511 17.01 13.53 19.55
N ALA A 512 17.41 14.81 19.49
CA ALA A 512 18.49 15.25 18.62
C ALA A 512 19.39 16.26 19.38
N SER A 513 20.66 15.87 19.59
CA SER A 513 21.66 16.74 20.22
C SER A 513 23.05 16.39 19.76
N GLY A 514 23.77 17.35 19.22
CA GLY A 514 25.12 17.17 18.69
C GLY A 514 25.19 16.03 17.65
N PRO A 515 26.09 15.05 17.82
CA PRO A 515 26.26 13.96 16.86
C PRO A 515 25.25 12.81 17.04
N ILE A 516 24.32 12.92 17.99
CA ILE A 516 23.38 11.86 18.35
C ILE A 516 21.98 12.26 17.94
N SER A 517 21.30 11.38 17.19
CA SER A 517 19.85 11.44 17.01
C SER A 517 19.26 10.08 17.30
N SER A 518 18.14 10.05 17.99
CA SER A 518 17.41 8.81 18.28
C SER A 518 15.91 9.03 18.16
N CYS A 519 15.21 7.99 17.78
CA CYS A 519 13.76 7.97 17.74
C CYS A 519 13.25 6.63 18.27
N PHE A 520 12.31 6.69 19.18
CA PHE A 520 11.55 5.54 19.66
C PHE A 520 10.09 5.76 19.32
N SER A 521 9.45 4.75 18.73
CA SER A 521 8.01 4.79 18.42
C SER A 521 7.37 3.49 18.87
N ILE A 522 6.20 3.59 19.46
CA ILE A 522 5.35 2.44 19.80
C ILE A 522 3.97 2.64 19.19
N ARG A 523 3.40 1.57 18.65
CA ARG A 523 2.07 1.55 18.06
C ARG A 523 1.32 0.36 18.60
N TYR A 524 0.03 0.56 18.83
CA TYR A 524 -0.87 -0.49 19.29
C TYR A 524 -2.23 -0.29 18.64
N SER A 525 -2.85 -1.38 18.20
CA SER A 525 -4.21 -1.41 17.70
C SER A 525 -5.01 -2.48 18.44
N PHE A 526 -6.15 -2.07 18.96
CA PHE A 526 -7.23 -2.95 19.37
C PHE A 526 -8.36 -2.86 18.36
N GLN A 527 -8.88 -4.00 17.89
CA GLN A 527 -10.01 -4.01 16.99
C GLN A 527 -10.91 -5.23 17.20
N ARG A 528 -12.19 -4.98 17.28
CA ARG A 528 -13.24 -5.98 17.30
C ARG A 528 -14.02 -5.87 16.00
N ALA A 529 -13.80 -6.82 15.09
CA ALA A 529 -14.41 -6.88 13.77
C ALA A 529 -15.32 -8.11 13.71
N LEU A 530 -16.62 -7.91 13.80
CA LEU A 530 -17.61 -8.97 14.00
C LEU A 530 -18.44 -9.23 12.75
N ASP A 531 -18.69 -10.49 12.47
CA ASP A 531 -19.65 -10.93 11.47
C ASP A 531 -21.08 -10.84 12.02
N HIS A 532 -21.89 -9.94 11.46
CA HIS A 532 -23.30 -9.79 11.78
C HIS A 532 -24.20 -10.13 10.58
N SER A 533 -23.70 -10.92 9.63
CA SER A 533 -24.37 -11.20 8.35
C SER A 533 -25.69 -11.94 8.54
N THR A 534 -25.70 -13.08 9.24
CA THR A 534 -26.88 -13.93 9.36
C THR A 534 -27.10 -14.33 10.82
N PRO A 535 -28.13 -13.80 11.50
CA PRO A 535 -28.46 -14.22 12.87
C PRO A 535 -28.70 -15.73 12.95
N GLY A 536 -28.09 -16.36 13.96
CA GLY A 536 -28.20 -17.83 14.19
C GLY A 536 -27.20 -18.66 13.37
N SER A 537 -26.39 -18.07 12.49
CA SER A 537 -25.27 -18.78 11.87
C SER A 537 -24.13 -19.01 12.88
N VAL A 538 -23.30 -20.02 12.63
CA VAL A 538 -22.11 -20.33 13.47
C VAL A 538 -21.11 -19.18 13.50
N SER A 539 -21.10 -18.34 12.47
CA SER A 539 -20.20 -17.19 12.37
C SER A 539 -20.72 -15.92 13.03
N TYR A 540 -22.02 -15.86 13.39
CA TYR A 540 -22.65 -14.64 13.90
C TYR A 540 -22.04 -14.17 15.22
N GLY A 541 -21.58 -12.94 15.26
CA GLY A 541 -20.91 -12.35 16.42
C GLY A 541 -19.44 -12.76 16.61
N ASN A 542 -18.88 -13.55 15.71
CA ASN A 542 -17.49 -13.97 15.73
C ASN A 542 -16.58 -12.97 15.04
N GLN A 543 -15.29 -12.99 15.41
CA GLN A 543 -14.26 -12.19 14.78
C GLN A 543 -14.07 -12.58 13.31
N LEU A 544 -13.94 -11.59 12.43
CA LEU A 544 -13.69 -11.83 11.01
C LEU A 544 -12.35 -12.55 10.78
N PRO A 545 -12.24 -13.38 9.73
CA PRO A 545 -11.03 -14.14 9.45
C PRO A 545 -9.78 -13.27 9.26
N TYR A 546 -8.64 -13.77 9.75
CA TYR A 546 -7.31 -13.17 9.65
C TYR A 546 -7.15 -11.81 10.34
N ILE A 547 -8.08 -11.40 11.18
CA ILE A 547 -8.03 -10.15 11.92
C ILE A 547 -7.71 -10.43 13.38
N PRO A 548 -6.53 -10.07 13.89
CA PRO A 548 -6.22 -10.17 15.31
C PRO A 548 -6.96 -9.08 16.09
N MET A 549 -7.41 -9.36 17.32
CA MET A 549 -7.97 -8.32 18.18
C MET A 549 -6.91 -7.34 18.68
N HIS A 550 -5.68 -7.80 18.84
CA HIS A 550 -4.55 -7.00 19.33
C HIS A 550 -3.37 -7.08 18.37
N SER A 551 -2.82 -5.95 18.00
CA SER A 551 -1.56 -5.87 17.28
C SER A 551 -0.72 -4.72 17.81
N ALA A 552 0.60 -4.86 17.75
CA ALA A 552 1.52 -3.83 18.20
C ALA A 552 2.80 -3.80 17.35
N SER A 553 3.43 -2.64 17.28
CA SER A 553 4.79 -2.51 16.77
C SER A 553 5.59 -1.54 17.61
N ALA A 554 6.89 -1.77 17.71
CA ALA A 554 7.83 -0.87 18.35
C ALA A 554 9.06 -0.71 17.46
N ASP A 555 9.47 0.53 17.23
CA ASP A 555 10.65 0.88 16.46
C ASP A 555 11.59 1.71 17.32
N PHE A 556 12.87 1.39 17.28
CA PHE A 556 13.93 2.17 17.88
C PHE A 556 15.03 2.42 16.85
N SER A 557 15.43 3.66 16.68
CA SER A 557 16.57 4.02 15.86
C SER A 557 17.50 4.95 16.63
N VAL A 558 18.79 4.75 16.43
CA VAL A 558 19.81 5.67 16.94
C VAL A 558 20.88 5.87 15.87
N SER A 559 21.18 7.12 15.61
CA SER A 559 22.29 7.53 14.76
C SER A 559 23.33 8.23 15.61
N TRP A 560 24.58 7.80 15.48
CA TRP A 560 25.75 8.39 16.11
C TRP A 560 26.84 8.60 15.08
N ARG A 561 27.12 9.85 14.77
CA ARG A 561 28.05 10.20 13.68
C ARG A 561 27.62 9.55 12.35
N LYS A 562 28.37 8.53 11.90
CA LYS A 562 28.16 7.81 10.62
C LYS A 562 27.57 6.41 10.81
N TRP A 563 27.19 6.06 12.03
CA TRP A 563 26.54 4.81 12.35
C TRP A 563 25.06 5.01 12.58
N THR A 564 24.25 4.12 12.06
CA THR A 564 22.82 4.06 12.35
C THR A 564 22.45 2.64 12.72
N PHE A 565 21.89 2.48 13.90
CA PHE A 565 21.28 1.23 14.38
C PHE A 565 19.76 1.40 14.36
N VAL A 566 19.05 0.39 13.85
CA VAL A 566 17.59 0.31 13.86
C VAL A 566 17.18 -1.04 14.42
N TRP A 567 16.23 -1.02 15.33
CA TRP A 567 15.56 -2.21 15.83
C TRP A 567 14.05 -2.01 15.66
N ASN A 568 13.37 -3.05 15.23
CA ASN A 568 11.91 -3.07 15.19
C ASN A 568 11.39 -4.39 15.72
N SER A 569 10.20 -4.35 16.31
CA SER A 569 9.47 -5.53 16.77
C SER A 569 8.01 -5.41 16.39
N GLN A 570 7.40 -6.51 15.98
CA GLN A 570 6.00 -6.60 15.61
C GLN A 570 5.35 -7.74 16.39
N PHE A 571 4.17 -7.48 16.91
CA PHE A 571 3.30 -8.42 17.59
C PHE A 571 1.95 -8.52 16.88
N SER A 572 1.48 -9.73 16.63
CA SER A 572 0.12 -10.03 16.22
C SER A 572 -0.49 -11.00 17.22
N GLY A 573 -1.63 -10.65 17.79
CA GLY A 573 -2.41 -11.54 18.63
C GLY A 573 -2.96 -12.73 17.84
N GLU A 574 -3.64 -13.61 18.55
CA GLU A 574 -4.35 -14.75 17.96
C GLU A 574 -5.41 -14.31 16.96
N LYS A 575 -5.69 -15.16 16.00
CA LYS A 575 -6.70 -14.92 14.97
C LYS A 575 -7.19 -16.25 14.41
N TRP A 576 -8.25 -16.22 13.64
CA TRP A 576 -8.82 -17.39 12.98
C TRP A 576 -8.78 -17.25 11.47
N SER A 577 -8.63 -18.36 10.78
CA SER A 577 -8.64 -18.39 9.31
C SER A 577 -10.06 -18.50 8.72
N ARG A 578 -11.07 -18.81 9.56
CA ARG A 578 -12.48 -18.90 9.17
C ARG A 578 -13.39 -18.21 10.19
N SER A 579 -14.55 -17.73 9.73
CA SER A 579 -15.52 -17.01 10.57
C SER A 579 -16.13 -17.86 11.69
N ALA A 580 -16.08 -19.19 11.61
CA ALA A 580 -16.57 -20.07 12.68
C ALA A 580 -15.73 -20.00 13.97
N ASN A 581 -14.50 -19.48 13.91
CA ASN A 581 -13.58 -19.31 15.05
C ASN A 581 -13.39 -20.58 15.89
N THR A 582 -13.32 -21.74 15.24
CA THR A 582 -13.08 -23.03 15.91
C THR A 582 -11.58 -23.31 16.03
N ALA A 583 -11.21 -24.22 16.94
CA ALA A 583 -9.81 -24.55 17.26
C ALA A 583 -9.00 -25.00 16.03
N ASP A 584 -9.62 -25.72 15.08
CA ASP A 584 -8.96 -26.19 13.85
C ASP A 584 -8.50 -25.05 12.91
N TYR A 585 -9.08 -23.87 13.08
CA TYR A 585 -8.80 -22.69 12.27
C TYR A 585 -8.10 -21.58 13.05
N HIS A 586 -7.59 -21.90 14.24
CA HIS A 586 -6.81 -20.99 15.07
C HIS A 586 -5.41 -20.77 14.51
N ILE A 587 -4.93 -19.56 14.59
CA ILE A 587 -3.57 -19.14 14.25
C ILE A 587 -2.97 -18.51 15.50
N ASP A 588 -1.87 -19.10 15.99
CA ASP A 588 -1.19 -18.66 17.20
C ASP A 588 -0.67 -17.22 17.12
N PRO A 589 -0.65 -16.49 18.24
CA PRO A 589 -0.02 -15.19 18.31
C PRO A 589 1.49 -15.30 18.09
N TRP A 590 2.08 -14.25 17.52
CA TRP A 590 3.50 -14.21 17.25
C TRP A 590 4.13 -12.85 17.53
N THR A 591 5.43 -12.87 17.85
CA THR A 591 6.26 -11.69 17.96
C THR A 591 7.55 -11.92 17.19
N ILE A 592 7.88 -11.01 16.28
CA ILE A 592 9.14 -11.02 15.53
C ILE A 592 9.89 -9.72 15.77
N SER A 593 11.22 -9.81 15.75
CA SER A 593 12.09 -8.64 15.89
C SER A 593 13.19 -8.67 14.84
N ASP A 594 13.46 -7.52 14.26
CA ASP A 594 14.53 -7.32 13.30
C ASP A 594 15.52 -6.29 13.86
N ALA A 595 16.78 -6.42 13.49
CA ALA A 595 17.82 -5.45 13.80
C ALA A 595 18.61 -5.11 12.53
N ALA A 596 19.00 -3.86 12.38
CA ALA A 596 19.84 -3.44 11.28
C ALA A 596 20.90 -2.44 11.74
N LEU A 597 22.09 -2.55 11.15
CA LEU A 597 23.22 -1.66 11.37
C LEU A 597 23.69 -1.13 10.02
N THR A 598 23.86 0.18 9.95
CA THR A 598 24.34 0.86 8.74
C THR A 598 25.50 1.77 9.09
N ARG A 599 26.46 1.88 8.17
CA ARG A 599 27.58 2.82 8.29
C ARG A 599 27.84 3.51 6.97
N ASP A 600 28.00 4.84 7.02
CA ASP A 600 28.32 5.69 5.90
C ASP A 600 29.82 6.03 5.88
N PHE A 601 30.44 5.90 4.68
CA PHE A 601 31.84 6.24 4.42
C PHE A 601 31.90 7.28 3.29
N HIS A 602 32.27 8.49 3.61
CA HIS A 602 32.47 9.55 2.59
C HIS A 602 33.83 9.39 1.92
N ILE A 603 33.86 9.48 0.60
CA ILE A 603 35.09 9.33 -0.21
C ILE A 603 35.37 10.65 -0.92
N SER A 604 35.86 11.61 -0.17
CA SER A 604 36.19 12.97 -0.68
C SER A 604 37.20 12.99 -1.83
N ARG A 605 37.95 11.90 -2.03
CA ARG A 605 38.88 11.77 -3.16
C ARG A 605 38.20 11.60 -4.53
N ILE A 606 36.96 11.14 -4.57
CA ILE A 606 36.18 10.94 -5.81
C ILE A 606 35.32 12.18 -6.08
N SER A 607 34.54 12.58 -5.12
CA SER A 607 33.76 13.82 -5.09
C SER A 607 33.34 14.14 -3.66
N GLU A 608 32.94 15.39 -3.39
CA GLU A 608 32.39 15.77 -2.07
C GLU A 608 31.10 15.01 -1.74
N GLN A 609 30.39 14.51 -2.76
CA GLN A 609 29.14 13.78 -2.63
C GLN A 609 29.32 12.26 -2.63
N ALA A 610 30.55 11.75 -2.90
CA ALA A 610 30.77 10.32 -2.98
C ALA A 610 30.68 9.66 -1.60
N CYS A 611 29.81 8.65 -1.52
CA CYS A 611 29.53 7.93 -0.28
C CYS A 611 29.39 6.43 -0.57
N ILE A 612 30.03 5.60 0.29
CA ILE A 612 29.72 4.17 0.39
C ILE A 612 28.92 3.95 1.67
N LYS A 613 27.75 3.37 1.54
CA LYS A 613 26.94 2.92 2.67
C LYS A 613 26.97 1.40 2.75
N ILE A 614 27.36 0.86 3.90
CA ILE A 614 27.32 -0.58 4.18
C ILE A 614 26.20 -0.82 5.17
N SER A 615 25.34 -1.78 4.88
CA SER A 615 24.21 -2.17 5.72
C SER A 615 24.22 -3.67 6.00
N LEU A 616 23.86 -4.05 7.21
CA LEU A 616 23.57 -5.43 7.62
C LEU A 616 22.21 -5.43 8.32
N ARG A 617 21.29 -6.29 7.88
CA ARG A 617 20.02 -6.56 8.54
C ARG A 617 19.94 -8.02 8.95
N LEU A 618 19.44 -8.24 10.15
CA LEU A 618 19.03 -9.54 10.68
C LEU A 618 17.52 -9.49 10.87
N ALA A 619 16.79 -10.28 10.10
CA ALA A 619 15.34 -10.41 10.22
C ALA A 619 15.00 -11.65 11.05
N ASN A 620 13.89 -11.58 11.79
CA ASN A 620 13.43 -12.60 12.72
C ASN A 620 14.57 -13.06 13.66
N LEU A 621 15.15 -12.09 14.39
CA LEU A 621 16.37 -12.26 15.21
C LEU A 621 16.32 -13.46 16.16
N PHE A 622 15.14 -13.75 16.71
CA PHE A 622 14.92 -14.83 17.69
C PHE A 622 14.50 -16.16 17.06
N ASP A 623 14.52 -16.24 15.72
CA ASP A 623 14.19 -17.47 14.95
C ASP A 623 12.81 -18.04 15.29
N ARG A 624 11.81 -17.19 15.42
CA ARG A 624 10.44 -17.58 15.73
C ARG A 624 9.77 -18.22 14.52
N HIS A 625 9.14 -19.36 14.74
CA HIS A 625 8.28 -19.98 13.76
C HIS A 625 6.87 -19.38 13.89
N TYR A 626 6.33 -18.89 12.79
CA TYR A 626 5.03 -18.23 12.78
C TYR A 626 4.34 -18.34 11.42
N GLN A 627 3.05 -18.04 11.40
CA GLN A 627 2.23 -17.99 10.20
C GLN A 627 1.40 -16.70 10.20
N ILE A 628 1.32 -16.04 9.06
CA ILE A 628 0.40 -14.92 8.84
C ILE A 628 -0.91 -15.44 8.26
N VAL A 629 -0.82 -16.37 7.32
CA VAL A 629 -1.92 -17.11 6.70
C VAL A 629 -1.80 -18.57 7.12
N GLN A 630 -2.89 -19.20 7.51
CA GLN A 630 -2.90 -20.61 7.95
C GLN A 630 -2.32 -21.53 6.86
N GLY A 631 -1.39 -22.38 7.25
CA GLY A 631 -0.69 -23.28 6.33
C GLY A 631 0.44 -22.61 5.53
N TYR A 632 0.75 -21.33 5.78
CA TYR A 632 1.86 -20.63 5.13
C TYR A 632 2.93 -20.29 6.17
N PRO A 633 3.85 -21.21 6.47
CA PRO A 633 4.97 -20.94 7.37
C PRO A 633 5.82 -19.80 6.82
N MET A 634 6.19 -18.87 7.69
CA MET A 634 7.04 -17.74 7.35
C MET A 634 8.52 -18.08 7.53
N PRO A 635 9.44 -17.36 6.85
CA PRO A 635 10.87 -17.59 6.98
C PRO A 635 11.34 -17.42 8.42
N GLY A 636 12.24 -18.31 8.87
CA GLY A 636 12.99 -18.18 10.10
C GLY A 636 14.01 -17.03 10.07
N ARG A 637 14.99 -17.06 10.97
CA ARG A 637 16.05 -16.05 11.00
C ARG A 637 16.79 -15.96 9.68
N SER A 638 16.95 -14.71 9.20
CA SER A 638 17.63 -14.44 7.94
C SER A 638 18.46 -13.18 8.02
N PHE A 639 19.42 -13.03 7.11
CA PHE A 639 20.23 -11.83 6.99
C PHE A 639 20.21 -11.26 5.58
N LEU A 640 20.43 -9.97 5.49
CA LEU A 640 20.63 -9.24 4.25
C LEU A 640 21.77 -8.24 4.45
N MET A 641 22.80 -8.34 3.61
CA MET A 641 23.92 -7.40 3.58
C MET A 641 23.81 -6.55 2.32
N GLY A 642 24.09 -5.25 2.44
CA GLY A 642 24.02 -4.30 1.33
C GLY A 642 25.23 -3.40 1.27
N VAL A 643 25.66 -3.07 0.05
CA VAL A 643 26.62 -2.03 -0.25
C VAL A 643 26.00 -1.09 -1.26
N ASP A 644 25.90 0.18 -0.91
CA ASP A 644 25.43 1.28 -1.76
C ASP A 644 26.60 2.22 -2.04
N PHE A 645 26.89 2.47 -3.29
CA PHE A 645 27.85 3.48 -3.74
C PHE A 645 27.12 4.59 -4.48
N SER A 646 27.28 5.81 -4.02
CA SER A 646 26.69 6.99 -4.66
C SER A 646 27.78 8.05 -4.95
N PHE A 647 27.70 8.68 -6.09
CA PHE A 647 28.62 9.72 -6.55
C PHE A 647 27.97 10.71 -7.50
#